data_e4a7a5acbfd1d44857afd6525765eaf6
#
_entry.id   e4a7a5acbfd1d44857afd6525765eaf6
#
_cell.length_a   1.000
_cell.length_b   1.000
_cell.length_c   1.000
_cell.angle_alpha   90.00
_cell.angle_beta   90.00
_cell.angle_gamma   90.00
#
_symmetry.space_group_name_H-M   'P 1'
#
loop_
_entity.id
_entity.type
_entity.pdbx_description
1 polymer ?
#
loop_
_entity_poly.entity_id
_entity_poly.type
_entity_poly.pdbx_seq_one_letter_code
_entity_poly.pdbx_strand_id
1 'polypeptide(L)'
;MILFFCRQSVLQQATSFNQDNVLPPIDYDQPNNQGKSGRQGVSGESCQTGKTSNSIHIRRYEKDFRYKIWKLLFSSPSVLNFAVILTLLIHLPIIIKFYAKISNTIIFLCDYRSKQLIKQAIMGNDFLKNLDPGQIREIVDSMYPQKYKRGNFVIRQGDTGAHLFVSAEGEFEIIKDNKILGRMGHGIAFGELAILYNCTRTASIKVIDDAKVWVLDRRVFQQIMMRTGLQRLEDSLQFLKSVPLLQSLSPNILAKIADVLQEFFPAEHYIIREGAHGDTFYIISNGSVRVTKRIPGTNKEEEVRTLKRGDYFGEQALLKEECRSASVIATAPGVECLSLDRGPFIQLIGGLSELKEKRYEVKTSIFLPTEFRNIKIEDLTSISTLGIGGFGRVELVQSKSDKTKVYALKCLKKQHIVDTHQQEHVYNEKHIMMACRNPFICRLYKTFRDSKFVYMLMEPCLGGEVWTILRDRGCFDDNAASFIAACVIEALHYLHSHQIVYRDLKPENLLLDAKGYVKMVDFGFSKRLSYNMKTWTFCGTPEYVAPEVILNKGHDRAVDYWSLGILIFELLSGCPPFKGPDAMKIYNLILEGMDYVSFPRHVSRTAQTLIKRLCHECPAERIGCQRNGLMDVKKHKWFQGFDWFGLQNKTLQPPIIQEVRSPTDTSNFDFYPQDCKEVPDELSNWDIDF
;
A
#
# COMPACT_ATOMS: atom_id res chain seq x y z
N MET A 1 11.67 0.89 5.29
CA MET A 1 10.31 0.80 5.87
C MET A 1 9.85 -0.65 6.04
N ILE A 2 9.87 -1.51 5.01
CA ILE A 2 9.51 -2.94 5.11
C ILE A 2 10.32 -3.71 6.18
N LEU A 3 11.61 -3.44 6.32
CA LEU A 3 12.46 -4.04 7.38
C LEU A 3 12.20 -3.51 8.79
N PHE A 4 11.59 -2.34 8.94
CA PHE A 4 11.28 -1.76 10.24
C PHE A 4 9.95 -2.29 10.81
N PHE A 5 8.95 -2.53 9.95
CA PHE A 5 7.68 -3.13 10.36
C PHE A 5 7.78 -4.63 10.67
N CYS A 6 8.59 -5.40 9.92
CA CYS A 6 8.87 -6.80 10.25
C CYS A 6 9.59 -6.98 11.60
N ARG A 7 10.37 -5.99 12.05
CA ARG A 7 11.08 -6.08 13.33
C ARG A 7 10.18 -5.88 14.55
N GLN A 8 9.12 -5.10 14.44
CA GLN A 8 8.18 -4.90 15.56
C GLN A 8 7.20 -6.06 15.73
N SER A 9 6.66 -6.62 14.65
CA SER A 9 5.77 -7.78 14.73
C SER A 9 6.52 -9.06 15.17
N VAL A 10 7.77 -9.23 14.77
CA VAL A 10 8.60 -10.37 15.19
C VAL A 10 9.07 -10.24 16.66
N LEU A 11 9.30 -9.02 17.15
CA LEU A 11 9.66 -8.80 18.57
C LEU A 11 8.43 -8.93 19.50
N GLN A 12 7.24 -8.58 19.09
CA GLN A 12 6.03 -8.81 19.87
C GLN A 12 5.63 -10.30 19.92
N GLN A 13 5.88 -11.07 18.85
CA GLN A 13 5.64 -12.51 18.87
C GLN A 13 6.73 -13.28 19.62
N ALA A 14 7.98 -12.81 19.69
CA ALA A 14 9.05 -13.47 20.42
C ALA A 14 8.97 -13.29 21.96
N THR A 15 8.27 -12.26 22.45
CA THR A 15 8.06 -12.04 23.89
C THR A 15 6.85 -12.77 24.48
N SER A 16 5.94 -13.29 23.64
CA SER A 16 4.77 -14.07 24.10
C SER A 16 4.99 -15.60 24.08
N PHE A 17 6.18 -16.09 23.69
CA PHE A 17 6.47 -17.54 23.59
C PHE A 17 7.41 -18.11 24.65
N ASN A 18 7.68 -17.38 25.73
CA ASN A 18 8.49 -17.88 26.83
C ASN A 18 7.71 -17.87 28.15
N GLN A 19 6.69 -18.70 28.26
CA GLN A 19 6.29 -19.36 29.51
C GLN A 19 5.29 -20.47 29.17
N ASP A 20 5.60 -21.67 29.73
CA ASP A 20 4.77 -22.87 29.78
C ASP A 20 4.65 -23.73 28.49
N ASN A 21 5.60 -24.66 28.36
CA ASN A 21 5.29 -26.10 28.21
C ASN A 21 6.57 -26.94 28.17
N VAL A 22 6.89 -27.53 29.32
CA VAL A 22 7.86 -28.63 29.43
C VAL A 22 7.12 -29.91 29.07
N LEU A 23 7.50 -30.57 28.00
CA LEU A 23 7.15 -31.98 27.72
C LEU A 23 8.31 -32.88 28.08
N PRO A 24 8.04 -34.11 28.64
CA PRO A 24 9.04 -35.00 29.15
C PRO A 24 9.84 -35.70 28.02
N PRO A 25 11.05 -36.26 28.33
CA PRO A 25 11.91 -36.82 27.30
C PRO A 25 11.44 -38.19 26.81
N ILE A 26 11.58 -38.40 25.51
CA ILE A 26 11.35 -39.70 24.86
C ILE A 26 12.69 -40.42 24.78
N ASP A 27 12.73 -41.61 25.42
CA ASP A 27 13.83 -42.54 25.42
C ASP A 27 13.99 -43.23 24.07
N TYR A 28 15.22 -43.34 23.59
CA TYR A 28 15.63 -44.22 22.49
C TYR A 28 16.23 -45.48 23.09
N ASP A 29 15.60 -46.63 22.86
CA ASP A 29 16.35 -47.91 22.77
C ASP A 29 15.59 -48.97 21.95
N GLN A 30 16.26 -49.29 20.89
CA GLN A 30 16.61 -50.56 20.24
C GLN A 30 15.55 -51.61 19.76
N PRO A 31 15.95 -52.49 18.86
CA PRO A 31 15.04 -53.10 17.86
C PRO A 31 14.74 -54.57 18.18
N ASN A 32 13.63 -55.09 17.63
CA ASN A 32 13.46 -56.53 17.56
C ASN A 32 12.97 -57.05 16.21
N ASN A 33 13.69 -58.02 15.76
CA ASN A 33 13.54 -58.93 14.62
C ASN A 33 12.32 -59.85 14.69
N GLN A 34 11.93 -60.34 13.55
CA GLN A 34 11.31 -61.62 13.13
C GLN A 34 10.10 -61.34 12.23
N GLY A 35 9.88 -61.94 11.07
CA GLY A 35 10.49 -63.04 10.43
C GLY A 35 9.48 -63.61 9.42
N LYS A 36 10.00 -64.03 8.24
CA LYS A 36 9.44 -65.06 7.32
C LYS A 36 8.06 -64.79 6.68
N SER A 37 7.79 -64.97 5.43
CA SER A 37 8.07 -65.89 4.34
C SER A 37 7.06 -65.51 3.24
N GLY A 38 7.18 -65.67 1.99
CA GLY A 38 7.74 -66.57 1.08
C GLY A 38 7.17 -66.37 -0.30
N ARG A 39 8.02 -66.55 -1.27
CA ARG A 39 7.86 -67.18 -2.60
C ARG A 39 7.06 -66.55 -3.73
N GLN A 40 7.82 -66.43 -4.80
CA GLN A 40 7.59 -66.80 -6.22
C GLN A 40 6.81 -65.80 -7.03
N GLY A 41 7.22 -65.37 -8.19
CA GLY A 41 8.27 -65.79 -9.11
C GLY A 41 7.93 -65.20 -10.50
N VAL A 42 8.94 -65.10 -11.35
CA VAL A 42 8.88 -65.13 -12.81
C VAL A 42 8.91 -63.77 -13.54
N SER A 43 10.10 -63.41 -13.95
CA SER A 43 10.65 -63.11 -15.29
C SER A 43 9.94 -62.15 -16.21
N GLY A 44 10.75 -61.24 -16.78
CA GLY A 44 10.49 -60.53 -18.01
C GLY A 44 11.38 -59.30 -18.21
N GLU A 45 12.53 -59.53 -18.78
CA GLU A 45 13.48 -58.62 -19.46
C GLU A 45 12.90 -57.31 -19.89
N SER A 46 13.60 -56.25 -19.71
CA SER A 46 14.76 -55.54 -20.22
C SER A 46 14.33 -54.21 -20.84
N CYS A 47 14.86 -53.16 -20.44
CA CYS A 47 15.70 -52.24 -21.20
C CYS A 47 16.01 -50.96 -20.38
N GLN A 48 17.26 -50.83 -20.13
CA GLN A 48 18.06 -49.66 -19.81
C GLN A 48 17.47 -48.32 -20.28
N THR A 49 17.65 -47.22 -19.53
CA THR A 49 18.92 -46.51 -19.41
C THR A 49 18.83 -45.32 -18.43
N GLY A 50 19.82 -45.20 -17.59
CA GLY A 50 20.55 -43.96 -17.37
C GLY A 50 19.84 -42.70 -16.81
N LYS A 51 19.19 -42.74 -15.63
CA LYS A 51 18.80 -41.52 -14.92
C LYS A 51 18.98 -41.54 -13.39
N THR A 52 19.72 -42.44 -12.83
CA THR A 52 19.80 -42.62 -11.35
C THR A 52 21.08 -42.10 -10.69
N SER A 53 22.12 -41.70 -11.42
CA SER A 53 23.37 -41.23 -10.79
C SER A 53 23.36 -39.73 -10.45
N ASN A 54 22.64 -38.91 -11.17
CA ASN A 54 22.63 -37.44 -10.93
C ASN A 54 21.74 -37.01 -9.76
N SER A 55 20.68 -37.75 -9.44
CA SER A 55 19.78 -37.40 -8.34
C SER A 55 20.36 -37.69 -6.94
N ILE A 56 21.27 -38.65 -6.82
CA ILE A 56 21.94 -39.01 -5.55
C ILE A 56 23.04 -38.00 -5.23
N HIS A 57 23.79 -37.53 -6.23
CA HIS A 57 24.83 -36.51 -6.04
C HIS A 57 24.22 -35.15 -5.64
N ILE A 58 23.10 -34.75 -6.22
CA ILE A 58 22.43 -33.46 -5.91
C ILE A 58 21.89 -33.48 -4.47
N ARG A 59 21.25 -34.56 -4.01
CA ARG A 59 20.73 -34.67 -2.62
C ARG A 59 21.87 -34.72 -1.56
N ARG A 60 23.05 -35.23 -1.92
CA ARG A 60 24.22 -35.24 -1.03
C ARG A 60 24.84 -33.85 -0.90
N TYR A 61 24.91 -33.06 -1.98
CA TYR A 61 25.36 -31.66 -1.97
C TYR A 61 24.40 -30.75 -1.21
N GLU A 62 23.11 -30.98 -1.32
CA GLU A 62 22.09 -30.18 -0.64
C GLU A 62 22.11 -30.40 0.89
N LYS A 63 22.33 -31.64 1.35
CA LYS A 63 22.51 -31.95 2.78
C LYS A 63 23.81 -31.36 3.34
N ASP A 64 24.89 -31.42 2.60
CA ASP A 64 26.20 -30.91 3.02
C ASP A 64 26.22 -29.38 3.06
N PHE A 65 25.50 -28.70 2.14
CA PHE A 65 25.36 -27.25 2.09
C PHE A 65 24.44 -26.73 3.23
N ARG A 66 23.33 -27.39 3.50
CA ARG A 66 22.46 -27.08 4.66
C ARG A 66 23.19 -27.26 5.99
N TYR A 67 23.98 -28.33 6.13
CA TYR A 67 24.75 -28.57 7.33
C TYR A 67 25.86 -27.53 7.53
N LYS A 68 26.54 -27.09 6.49
CA LYS A 68 27.55 -26.02 6.55
C LYS A 68 26.95 -24.65 6.88
N ILE A 69 25.81 -24.30 6.31
CA ILE A 69 25.09 -23.09 6.67
C ILE A 69 24.59 -23.16 8.12
N TRP A 70 24.03 -24.29 8.53
CA TRP A 70 23.57 -24.49 9.91
C TRP A 70 24.71 -24.36 10.92
N LYS A 71 25.87 -24.92 10.60
CA LYS A 71 27.07 -24.82 11.43
C LYS A 71 27.64 -23.39 11.50
N LEU A 72 27.53 -22.60 10.42
CA LEU A 72 27.95 -21.20 10.38
C LEU A 72 26.99 -20.28 11.17
N LEU A 73 25.68 -20.57 11.17
CA LEU A 73 24.67 -19.79 11.87
C LEU A 73 24.66 -20.00 13.39
N PHE A 74 25.13 -21.18 13.87
CA PHE A 74 25.05 -21.55 15.29
C PHE A 74 26.40 -21.65 16.02
N SER A 75 27.50 -21.35 15.34
CA SER A 75 28.84 -21.47 15.96
C SER A 75 29.32 -20.17 16.63
N SER A 76 28.57 -19.05 16.62
CA SER A 76 28.93 -17.87 17.42
C SER A 76 27.78 -16.89 17.53
N PRO A 77 27.18 -16.69 18.71
CA PRO A 77 26.02 -15.80 18.93
C PRO A 77 26.35 -14.30 18.97
N SER A 78 27.61 -13.90 18.89
CA SER A 78 28.00 -12.52 19.22
C SER A 78 28.48 -11.64 18.09
N VAL A 79 28.50 -12.09 16.83
CA VAL A 79 28.88 -11.21 15.69
C VAL A 79 28.10 -11.60 14.44
N LEU A 80 26.79 -11.30 14.43
CA LEU A 80 26.07 -11.19 13.17
C LEU A 80 26.34 -9.80 12.59
N ASN A 81 27.47 -9.65 11.93
CA ASN A 81 27.88 -8.44 11.27
C ASN A 81 26.91 -8.14 10.12
N PHE A 82 26.41 -6.92 10.06
CA PHE A 82 25.55 -6.34 9.01
C PHE A 82 26.08 -6.64 7.58
N ALA A 83 27.42 -6.83 7.45
CA ALA A 83 28.10 -7.24 6.22
C ALA A 83 27.69 -8.62 5.72
N VAL A 84 27.37 -9.59 6.61
CA VAL A 84 26.96 -10.96 6.21
C VAL A 84 25.52 -10.94 5.68
N ILE A 85 24.65 -10.14 6.30
CA ILE A 85 23.26 -9.96 5.82
C ILE A 85 23.27 -9.21 4.48
N LEU A 86 24.11 -8.19 4.34
CA LEU A 86 24.25 -7.44 3.09
C LEU A 86 24.84 -8.32 1.97
N THR A 87 25.81 -9.19 2.29
CA THR A 87 26.40 -10.15 1.33
C THR A 87 25.37 -11.22 0.92
N LEU A 88 24.52 -11.68 1.84
CA LEU A 88 23.43 -12.60 1.53
C LEU A 88 22.33 -11.90 0.69
N LEU A 89 22.01 -10.65 0.96
CA LEU A 89 21.06 -9.87 0.16
C LEU A 89 21.58 -9.53 -1.24
N ILE A 90 22.89 -9.26 -1.39
CA ILE A 90 23.53 -9.03 -2.69
C ILE A 90 23.61 -10.32 -3.51
N HIS A 91 23.77 -11.50 -2.86
CA HIS A 91 23.88 -12.79 -3.55
C HIS A 91 22.53 -13.52 -3.69
N LEU A 92 21.47 -13.09 -3.01
CA LEU A 92 20.12 -13.65 -3.14
C LEU A 92 19.60 -13.67 -4.59
N PRO A 93 19.81 -12.64 -5.42
CA PRO A 93 19.45 -12.69 -6.84
C PRO A 93 20.26 -13.70 -7.64
N ILE A 94 21.52 -13.95 -7.24
CA ILE A 94 22.39 -14.95 -7.85
C ILE A 94 21.95 -16.36 -7.45
N ILE A 95 21.58 -16.53 -6.18
CA ILE A 95 21.08 -17.80 -5.62
C ILE A 95 19.70 -18.12 -6.21
N ILE A 96 18.82 -17.14 -6.34
CA ILE A 96 17.51 -17.30 -7.00
C ILE A 96 17.70 -17.62 -8.50
N LYS A 97 18.62 -16.97 -9.20
CA LYS A 97 18.98 -17.32 -10.58
C LYS A 97 19.59 -18.72 -10.68
N PHE A 98 20.34 -19.16 -9.68
CA PHE A 98 20.93 -20.50 -9.63
C PHE A 98 19.89 -21.58 -9.31
N TYR A 99 18.90 -21.30 -8.42
CA TYR A 99 17.77 -22.19 -8.13
C TYR A 99 16.75 -22.25 -9.30
N ALA A 100 16.51 -21.15 -9.98
CA ALA A 100 15.73 -21.16 -11.22
C ALA A 100 16.41 -21.99 -12.35
N LYS A 101 17.73 -22.11 -12.29
CA LYS A 101 18.52 -22.94 -13.22
C LYS A 101 18.47 -24.43 -12.88
N ILE A 102 18.14 -24.80 -11.63
CA ILE A 102 18.07 -26.20 -11.15
C ILE A 102 16.66 -26.79 -11.23
N SER A 103 15.61 -25.95 -11.20
CA SER A 103 14.25 -26.40 -11.43
C SER A 103 13.94 -26.32 -12.93
N ASN A 104 14.27 -27.35 -13.67
CA ASN A 104 13.87 -27.71 -15.07
C ASN A 104 13.17 -26.64 -15.94
N THR A 105 13.42 -25.37 -15.73
CA THR A 105 13.05 -24.31 -16.67
C THR A 105 14.26 -24.13 -17.58
N ILE A 106 14.22 -24.79 -18.73
CA ILE A 106 15.10 -24.48 -19.84
C ILE A 106 14.98 -22.98 -20.06
N ILE A 107 16.05 -22.22 -19.77
CA ILE A 107 16.14 -20.81 -20.15
C ILE A 107 16.19 -20.83 -21.67
N PHE A 108 15.05 -20.64 -22.31
CA PHE A 108 15.01 -20.38 -23.73
C PHE A 108 15.62 -18.99 -23.92
N LEU A 109 16.86 -18.97 -24.38
CA LEU A 109 17.48 -17.73 -24.87
C LEU A 109 16.63 -17.21 -26.01
N CYS A 110 15.77 -16.24 -25.72
CA CYS A 110 15.02 -15.51 -26.71
C CYS A 110 16.03 -14.78 -27.60
N ASP A 111 16.05 -15.09 -28.89
CA ASP A 111 16.95 -14.45 -29.83
C ASP A 111 16.62 -12.95 -29.99
N TYR A 112 17.55 -12.18 -30.55
CA TYR A 112 17.36 -10.73 -30.69
C TYR A 112 16.11 -10.38 -31.51
N ARG A 113 15.80 -11.15 -32.57
CA ARG A 113 14.63 -10.91 -33.45
C ARG A 113 13.33 -11.16 -32.69
N SER A 114 13.25 -12.24 -31.91
CA SER A 114 12.11 -12.55 -31.09
C SER A 114 11.89 -11.49 -29.98
N LYS A 115 12.97 -10.98 -29.37
CA LYS A 115 12.87 -9.88 -28.40
C LYS A 115 12.30 -8.60 -29.00
N GLN A 116 12.72 -8.26 -30.22
CA GLN A 116 12.18 -7.10 -30.94
C GLN A 116 10.71 -7.28 -31.30
N LEU A 117 10.34 -8.48 -31.79
CA LEU A 117 8.95 -8.83 -32.11
C LEU A 117 8.05 -8.65 -30.85
N ILE A 118 8.44 -9.24 -29.73
CA ILE A 118 7.68 -9.16 -28.47
C ILE A 118 7.56 -7.70 -28.03
N LYS A 119 8.66 -6.93 -28.05
CA LYS A 119 8.66 -5.51 -27.70
C LYS A 119 7.69 -4.71 -28.56
N GLN A 120 7.73 -4.89 -29.87
CA GLN A 120 6.84 -4.19 -30.80
C GLN A 120 5.37 -4.57 -30.56
N ALA A 121 5.07 -5.85 -30.33
CA ALA A 121 3.73 -6.32 -30.06
C ALA A 121 3.17 -5.74 -28.76
N ILE A 122 3.98 -5.63 -27.69
CA ILE A 122 3.60 -5.02 -26.43
C ILE A 122 3.33 -3.52 -26.60
N MET A 123 4.22 -2.80 -27.29
CA MET A 123 4.08 -1.36 -27.56
C MET A 123 2.90 -1.05 -28.50
N GLY A 124 2.51 -1.96 -29.38
CA GLY A 124 1.33 -1.86 -30.24
C GLY A 124 0.01 -2.19 -29.55
N ASN A 125 0.03 -2.72 -28.34
CA ASN A 125 -1.19 -3.08 -27.60
C ASN A 125 -1.68 -1.90 -26.76
N ASP A 126 -2.94 -1.50 -26.90
CA ASP A 126 -3.51 -0.32 -26.24
C ASP A 126 -3.47 -0.34 -24.72
N PHE A 127 -3.48 -1.52 -24.12
CA PHE A 127 -3.45 -1.70 -22.66
C PHE A 127 -2.03 -1.79 -22.09
N LEU A 128 -1.04 -2.17 -22.91
CA LEU A 128 0.34 -2.42 -22.49
C LEU A 128 1.33 -1.33 -22.94
N LYS A 129 0.96 -0.48 -23.89
CA LYS A 129 1.82 0.56 -24.49
C LYS A 129 2.39 1.57 -23.50
N ASN A 130 1.73 1.75 -22.34
CA ASN A 130 2.11 2.70 -21.29
C ASN A 130 3.08 2.09 -20.26
N LEU A 131 3.58 0.86 -20.47
CA LEU A 131 4.60 0.27 -19.63
C LEU A 131 5.94 0.96 -19.85
N ASP A 132 6.74 1.10 -18.78
CA ASP A 132 8.06 1.69 -18.91
C ASP A 132 9.06 0.75 -19.59
N PRO A 133 10.18 1.30 -20.14
CA PRO A 133 11.17 0.51 -20.85
C PRO A 133 11.81 -0.62 -20.02
N GLY A 134 11.91 -0.44 -18.70
CA GLY A 134 12.41 -1.46 -17.76
C GLY A 134 11.43 -2.61 -17.62
N GLN A 135 10.13 -2.30 -17.43
CA GLN A 135 9.05 -3.28 -17.37
C GLN A 135 8.95 -4.08 -18.67
N ILE A 136 8.98 -3.40 -19.82
CA ILE A 136 8.95 -4.07 -21.14
C ILE A 136 10.14 -5.02 -21.28
N ARG A 137 11.35 -4.61 -20.86
CA ARG A 137 12.54 -5.48 -20.93
C ARG A 137 12.36 -6.74 -20.08
N GLU A 138 11.91 -6.61 -18.85
CA GLU A 138 11.70 -7.74 -17.95
C GLU A 138 10.60 -8.67 -18.44
N ILE A 139 9.51 -8.12 -19.01
CA ILE A 139 8.45 -8.89 -19.67
C ILE A 139 9.02 -9.70 -20.82
N VAL A 140 9.76 -9.06 -21.74
CA VAL A 140 10.40 -9.70 -22.89
C VAL A 140 11.34 -10.83 -22.47
N ASP A 141 12.13 -10.60 -21.40
CA ASP A 141 13.09 -11.59 -20.88
C ASP A 141 12.43 -12.74 -20.12
N SER A 142 11.17 -12.58 -19.71
CA SER A 142 10.39 -13.57 -18.95
C SER A 142 9.44 -14.41 -19.80
N MET A 143 9.26 -14.07 -21.09
CA MET A 143 8.39 -14.83 -21.99
C MET A 143 9.06 -16.11 -22.46
N TYR A 144 8.26 -17.18 -22.58
CA TYR A 144 8.70 -18.47 -23.10
C TYR A 144 7.88 -18.91 -24.33
N PRO A 145 8.46 -19.68 -25.26
CA PRO A 145 7.76 -20.09 -26.48
C PRO A 145 6.88 -21.31 -26.24
N GLN A 146 5.69 -21.33 -26.87
CA GLN A 146 4.78 -22.46 -26.89
C GLN A 146 4.31 -22.70 -28.35
N LYS A 147 4.21 -23.99 -28.76
CA LYS A 147 3.76 -24.38 -30.08
C LYS A 147 2.37 -24.98 -30.04
N TYR A 148 1.55 -24.64 -31.00
CA TYR A 148 0.20 -25.16 -31.20
C TYR A 148 0.01 -25.73 -32.56
N LYS A 149 -0.71 -26.85 -32.67
CA LYS A 149 -1.05 -27.48 -33.94
C LYS A 149 -2.32 -26.88 -34.52
N ARG A 150 -2.44 -26.90 -35.86
CA ARG A 150 -3.64 -26.51 -36.58
C ARG A 150 -4.90 -27.10 -35.96
N GLY A 151 -5.94 -26.29 -35.82
CA GLY A 151 -7.23 -26.64 -35.21
C GLY A 151 -7.30 -26.54 -33.71
N ASN A 152 -6.15 -26.40 -32.99
CA ASN A 152 -6.15 -26.22 -31.53
C ASN A 152 -6.58 -24.81 -31.17
N PHE A 153 -7.04 -24.65 -29.95
CA PHE A 153 -7.33 -23.34 -29.35
C PHE A 153 -6.18 -22.92 -28.44
N VAL A 154 -5.70 -21.68 -28.62
CA VAL A 154 -4.79 -21.03 -27.69
C VAL A 154 -5.57 -20.48 -26.49
N ILE A 155 -6.75 -19.93 -26.78
CA ILE A 155 -7.70 -19.36 -25.81
C ILE A 155 -9.09 -19.85 -26.15
N ARG A 156 -9.91 -20.18 -25.14
CA ARG A 156 -11.35 -20.43 -25.28
C ARG A 156 -12.14 -19.35 -24.55
N GLN A 157 -13.18 -18.85 -25.18
CA GLN A 157 -14.10 -17.88 -24.59
C GLN A 157 -14.72 -18.47 -23.30
N GLY A 158 -14.78 -17.65 -22.25
CA GLY A 158 -15.31 -18.05 -20.94
C GLY A 158 -14.30 -18.72 -20.01
N ASP A 159 -13.15 -19.21 -20.50
CA ASP A 159 -12.12 -19.77 -19.64
C ASP A 159 -11.48 -18.69 -18.76
N THR A 160 -11.00 -19.07 -17.58
CA THR A 160 -10.18 -18.20 -16.73
C THR A 160 -8.83 -17.97 -17.41
N GLY A 161 -8.42 -16.71 -17.54
CA GLY A 161 -7.18 -16.35 -18.21
C GLY A 161 -6.04 -16.14 -17.22
N ALA A 162 -4.90 -16.83 -17.41
CA ALA A 162 -3.70 -16.66 -16.61
C ALA A 162 -2.46 -16.28 -17.42
N HIS A 163 -2.59 -16.07 -18.74
CA HIS A 163 -1.47 -15.83 -19.62
C HIS A 163 -1.74 -14.70 -20.63
N LEU A 164 -0.69 -13.94 -20.94
CA LEU A 164 -0.59 -13.06 -22.10
C LEU A 164 0.16 -13.82 -23.20
N PHE A 165 -0.24 -13.60 -24.44
CA PHE A 165 0.37 -14.23 -25.60
C PHE A 165 0.84 -13.17 -26.60
N VAL A 166 1.95 -13.47 -27.30
CA VAL A 166 2.40 -12.74 -28.49
C VAL A 166 2.56 -13.75 -29.62
N SER A 167 1.86 -13.52 -30.72
CA SER A 167 1.95 -14.38 -31.91
C SER A 167 3.32 -14.26 -32.59
N ALA A 168 4.02 -15.39 -32.79
CA ALA A 168 5.33 -15.42 -33.42
C ALA A 168 5.31 -16.03 -34.83
N GLU A 169 4.54 -17.08 -35.03
CA GLU A 169 4.40 -17.81 -36.29
C GLU A 169 2.98 -18.36 -36.43
N GLY A 170 2.46 -18.50 -37.62
CA GLY A 170 1.14 -19.06 -37.93
C GLY A 170 0.03 -18.01 -38.00
N GLU A 171 -1.16 -18.47 -38.40
CA GLU A 171 -2.38 -17.65 -38.45
C GLU A 171 -3.41 -18.12 -37.42
N PHE A 172 -4.19 -17.18 -36.90
CA PHE A 172 -5.18 -17.40 -35.85
C PHE A 172 -6.55 -16.82 -36.26
N GLU A 173 -7.61 -17.48 -35.87
CA GLU A 173 -8.98 -17.03 -36.09
C GLU A 173 -9.57 -16.61 -34.72
N ILE A 174 -10.17 -15.42 -34.70
CA ILE A 174 -10.81 -14.85 -33.52
C ILE A 174 -12.30 -15.18 -33.57
N ILE A 175 -12.79 -15.93 -32.60
CA ILE A 175 -14.19 -16.42 -32.53
C ILE A 175 -14.82 -15.91 -31.26
N LYS A 176 -15.97 -15.24 -31.38
CA LYS A 176 -16.80 -14.82 -30.24
C LYS A 176 -18.25 -15.21 -30.50
N ASP A 177 -18.88 -15.83 -29.49
CA ASP A 177 -20.27 -16.30 -29.56
C ASP A 177 -20.56 -17.13 -30.84
N ASN A 178 -19.61 -18.04 -31.16
CA ASN A 178 -19.61 -18.89 -32.36
C ASN A 178 -19.56 -18.13 -33.70
N LYS A 179 -19.25 -16.83 -33.71
CA LYS A 179 -19.06 -16.03 -34.93
C LYS A 179 -17.57 -15.70 -35.09
N ILE A 180 -17.06 -15.83 -36.32
CA ILE A 180 -15.73 -15.42 -36.66
C ILE A 180 -15.71 -13.90 -36.76
N LEU A 181 -14.90 -13.23 -35.93
CA LEU A 181 -14.73 -11.78 -35.93
C LEU A 181 -13.61 -11.32 -36.86
N GLY A 182 -12.61 -12.17 -37.10
CA GLY A 182 -11.47 -11.81 -37.90
C GLY A 182 -10.33 -12.80 -37.80
N ARG A 183 -9.19 -12.45 -38.44
CA ARG A 183 -7.94 -13.23 -38.42
C ARG A 183 -6.82 -12.38 -37.83
N MET A 184 -5.85 -13.03 -37.26
CA MET A 184 -4.69 -12.42 -36.63
C MET A 184 -3.41 -13.15 -37.09
N GLY A 185 -2.43 -12.40 -37.55
CA GLY A 185 -1.12 -12.90 -37.94
C GLY A 185 -0.06 -12.78 -36.85
N HIS A 186 1.22 -12.72 -37.23
CA HIS A 186 2.35 -12.60 -36.32
C HIS A 186 2.51 -11.16 -35.76
N GLY A 187 3.17 -11.03 -34.61
CA GLY A 187 3.51 -9.74 -33.99
C GLY A 187 2.39 -9.06 -33.25
N ILE A 188 1.36 -9.77 -32.84
CA ILE A 188 0.21 -9.22 -32.11
C ILE A 188 0.18 -9.78 -30.69
N ALA A 189 0.05 -8.90 -29.70
CA ALA A 189 -0.18 -9.27 -28.32
C ALA A 189 -1.68 -9.45 -28.06
N PHE A 190 -2.08 -10.54 -27.40
CA PHE A 190 -3.47 -10.85 -27.11
C PHE A 190 -3.64 -11.57 -25.76
N GLY A 191 -4.84 -11.49 -25.20
CA GLY A 191 -5.17 -12.06 -23.89
C GLY A 191 -4.74 -11.16 -22.71
N GLU A 192 -4.43 -9.90 -22.95
CA GLU A 192 -3.97 -8.90 -21.99
C GLU A 192 -5.01 -8.57 -20.92
N LEU A 193 -6.29 -8.56 -21.29
CA LEU A 193 -7.35 -8.25 -20.31
C LEU A 193 -7.34 -9.24 -19.15
N ALA A 194 -7.12 -10.50 -19.43
CA ALA A 194 -7.07 -11.51 -18.39
C ALA A 194 -5.82 -11.42 -17.52
N ILE A 195 -4.68 -10.93 -18.03
CA ILE A 195 -3.46 -10.75 -17.22
C ILE A 195 -3.53 -9.48 -16.36
N LEU A 196 -4.24 -8.45 -16.86
CA LEU A 196 -4.41 -7.17 -16.17
C LEU A 196 -5.53 -7.20 -15.12
N TYR A 197 -6.69 -7.84 -15.43
CA TYR A 197 -7.93 -7.68 -14.66
C TYR A 197 -8.54 -8.98 -14.13
N ASN A 198 -7.84 -10.11 -14.21
CA ASN A 198 -8.35 -11.44 -13.78
C ASN A 198 -9.76 -11.79 -14.32
N CYS A 199 -10.08 -11.35 -15.51
CA CYS A 199 -11.36 -11.62 -16.14
C CYS A 199 -11.32 -12.92 -16.94
N THR A 200 -12.50 -13.46 -17.26
CA THR A 200 -12.65 -14.57 -18.22
C THR A 200 -12.31 -14.11 -19.62
N ARG A 201 -11.94 -15.04 -20.46
CA ARG A 201 -11.62 -14.80 -21.87
C ARG A 201 -12.83 -14.28 -22.64
N THR A 202 -12.69 -13.16 -23.30
CA THR A 202 -13.77 -12.49 -24.04
C THR A 202 -14.03 -13.10 -25.43
N ALA A 203 -13.05 -13.84 -25.98
CA ALA A 203 -13.13 -14.52 -27.26
C ALA A 203 -12.24 -15.77 -27.28
N SER A 204 -12.51 -16.68 -28.21
CA SER A 204 -11.65 -17.83 -28.51
C SER A 204 -10.64 -17.49 -29.60
N ILE A 205 -9.42 -17.99 -29.48
CA ILE A 205 -8.36 -17.89 -30.49
C ILE A 205 -8.03 -19.28 -30.97
N LYS A 206 -8.38 -19.58 -32.20
CA LYS A 206 -8.17 -20.87 -32.86
C LYS A 206 -7.03 -20.79 -33.86
N VAL A 207 -6.17 -21.80 -33.88
CA VAL A 207 -5.01 -21.92 -34.77
C VAL A 207 -5.48 -22.40 -36.14
N ILE A 208 -5.19 -21.63 -37.19
CA ILE A 208 -5.49 -22.01 -38.61
C ILE A 208 -4.34 -22.79 -39.18
N ASP A 209 -3.09 -22.37 -38.96
CA ASP A 209 -1.88 -23.06 -39.37
C ASP A 209 -0.96 -23.28 -38.17
N ASP A 210 -0.13 -24.34 -38.19
CA ASP A 210 0.80 -24.64 -37.10
C ASP A 210 1.48 -23.36 -36.58
N ALA A 211 1.31 -23.06 -35.33
CA ALA A 211 1.63 -21.76 -34.75
C ALA A 211 2.62 -21.84 -33.60
N LYS A 212 3.38 -20.77 -33.43
CA LYS A 212 4.25 -20.52 -32.29
C LYS A 212 3.83 -19.20 -31.64
N VAL A 213 3.69 -19.19 -30.32
CA VAL A 213 3.41 -18.00 -29.53
C VAL A 213 4.42 -17.86 -28.41
N TRP A 214 4.69 -16.63 -28.01
CA TRP A 214 5.37 -16.32 -26.75
C TRP A 214 4.33 -16.16 -25.64
N VAL A 215 4.63 -16.70 -24.47
CA VAL A 215 3.69 -16.77 -23.33
C VAL A 215 4.31 -16.07 -22.13
N LEU A 216 3.51 -15.27 -21.42
CA LEU A 216 3.85 -14.69 -20.12
C LEU A 216 2.79 -15.07 -19.11
N ASP A 217 3.20 -15.64 -17.99
CA ASP A 217 2.30 -15.94 -16.89
C ASP A 217 1.88 -14.67 -16.14
N ARG A 218 0.60 -14.60 -15.72
CA ARG A 218 0.08 -13.48 -14.91
C ARG A 218 0.92 -13.24 -13.66
N ARG A 219 1.30 -14.28 -12.93
CA ARG A 219 2.10 -14.15 -11.70
C ARG A 219 3.44 -13.47 -11.97
N VAL A 220 4.08 -13.83 -13.08
CA VAL A 220 5.35 -13.21 -13.51
C VAL A 220 5.13 -11.74 -13.84
N PHE A 221 4.08 -11.43 -14.60
CA PHE A 221 3.70 -10.04 -14.92
C PHE A 221 3.46 -9.21 -13.64
N GLN A 222 2.67 -9.73 -12.70
CA GLN A 222 2.37 -9.06 -11.44
C GLN A 222 3.64 -8.84 -10.60
N GLN A 223 4.54 -9.82 -10.53
CA GLN A 223 5.83 -9.68 -9.83
C GLN A 223 6.73 -8.61 -10.48
N ILE A 224 6.76 -8.54 -11.82
CA ILE A 224 7.49 -7.48 -12.53
C ILE A 224 6.90 -6.12 -12.16
N MET A 225 5.58 -5.95 -12.22
CA MET A 225 4.92 -4.68 -11.89
C MET A 225 5.19 -4.26 -10.43
N MET A 226 5.06 -5.17 -9.49
CA MET A 226 5.32 -4.91 -8.07
C MET A 226 6.79 -4.52 -7.83
N ARG A 227 7.74 -5.30 -8.36
CA ARG A 227 9.17 -5.04 -8.17
C ARG A 227 9.61 -3.72 -8.79
N THR A 228 9.18 -3.44 -10.01
CA THR A 228 9.51 -2.18 -10.69
C THR A 228 8.88 -0.97 -10.00
N GLY A 229 7.68 -1.13 -9.44
CA GLY A 229 7.04 -0.09 -8.62
C GLY A 229 7.83 0.26 -7.36
N LEU A 230 8.27 -0.77 -6.61
CA LEU A 230 9.11 -0.57 -5.42
C LEU A 230 10.47 0.04 -5.79
N GLN A 231 11.08 -0.41 -6.89
CA GLN A 231 12.36 0.14 -7.37
C GLN A 231 12.24 1.61 -7.78
N ARG A 232 11.15 1.99 -8.46
CA ARG A 232 10.89 3.40 -8.80
C ARG A 232 10.82 4.29 -7.58
N LEU A 233 10.12 3.84 -6.53
CA LEU A 233 10.04 4.62 -5.30
C LEU A 233 11.44 4.81 -4.70
N GLU A 234 12.25 3.75 -4.66
CA GLU A 234 13.61 3.82 -4.14
C GLU A 234 14.50 4.73 -4.99
N ASP A 235 14.43 4.61 -6.32
CA ASP A 235 15.17 5.46 -7.26
C ASP A 235 14.75 6.93 -7.14
N SER A 236 13.44 7.19 -6.98
CA SER A 236 12.90 8.54 -6.76
C SER A 236 13.38 9.12 -5.43
N LEU A 237 13.41 8.34 -4.37
CA LEU A 237 13.92 8.76 -3.06
C LEU A 237 15.43 9.07 -3.12
N GLN A 238 16.21 8.26 -3.82
CA GLN A 238 17.64 8.51 -4.02
C GLN A 238 17.88 9.76 -4.87
N PHE A 239 17.08 9.96 -5.92
CA PHE A 239 17.15 11.18 -6.74
C PHE A 239 16.83 12.41 -5.90
N LEU A 240 15.71 12.42 -5.16
CA LEU A 240 15.32 13.57 -4.34
C LEU A 240 16.32 13.87 -3.24
N LYS A 241 16.99 12.86 -2.66
CA LYS A 241 18.11 13.06 -1.73
C LYS A 241 19.33 13.69 -2.39
N SER A 242 19.50 13.58 -3.70
CA SER A 242 20.60 14.22 -4.42
C SER A 242 20.35 15.73 -4.68
N VAL A 243 19.11 16.20 -4.53
CA VAL A 243 18.73 17.62 -4.70
C VAL A 243 19.16 18.39 -3.45
N PRO A 244 20.05 19.42 -3.56
CA PRO A 244 20.60 20.11 -2.40
C PRO A 244 19.56 20.66 -1.42
N LEU A 245 18.47 21.23 -1.94
CA LEU A 245 17.35 21.78 -1.16
C LEU A 245 16.63 20.71 -0.31
N LEU A 246 16.65 19.47 -0.75
CA LEU A 246 15.86 18.37 -0.17
C LEU A 246 16.70 17.41 0.67
N GLN A 247 18.02 17.56 0.71
CA GLN A 247 18.94 16.62 1.40
C GLN A 247 18.64 16.46 2.90
N SER A 248 18.17 17.52 3.53
CA SER A 248 17.84 17.55 4.96
C SER A 248 16.45 16.97 5.26
N LEU A 249 15.65 16.71 4.20
CA LEU A 249 14.30 16.21 4.36
C LEU A 249 14.29 14.69 4.63
N SER A 250 13.32 14.28 5.38
CA SER A 250 13.14 12.89 5.76
C SER A 250 12.74 12.01 4.58
N PRO A 251 13.04 10.69 4.61
CA PRO A 251 12.58 9.74 3.60
C PRO A 251 11.06 9.76 3.37
N ASN A 252 10.27 10.03 4.40
CA ASN A 252 8.82 10.10 4.29
C ASN A 252 8.34 11.36 3.55
N ILE A 253 8.98 12.51 3.80
CA ILE A 253 8.69 13.73 3.05
C ILE A 253 9.14 13.55 1.59
N LEU A 254 10.33 12.98 1.38
CA LEU A 254 10.83 12.69 0.04
C LEU A 254 9.91 11.70 -0.70
N ALA A 255 9.34 10.71 -0.03
CA ALA A 255 8.35 9.81 -0.63
C ALA A 255 7.09 10.55 -1.07
N LYS A 256 6.64 11.55 -0.31
CA LYS A 256 5.49 12.39 -0.69
C LYS A 256 5.81 13.33 -1.84
N ILE A 257 7.03 13.88 -1.89
CA ILE A 257 7.49 14.66 -3.04
C ILE A 257 7.59 13.75 -4.28
N ALA A 258 8.03 12.49 -4.12
CA ALA A 258 8.03 11.50 -5.19
C ALA A 258 6.62 11.15 -5.72
N ASP A 259 5.59 11.33 -4.90
CA ASP A 259 4.16 11.17 -5.26
C ASP A 259 3.59 12.35 -6.06
N VAL A 260 4.34 13.43 -6.22
CA VAL A 260 3.91 14.63 -6.95
C VAL A 260 3.91 14.37 -8.45
N LEU A 261 3.07 15.10 -9.16
CA LEU A 261 2.88 14.96 -10.59
C LEU A 261 4.21 15.17 -11.34
N GLN A 262 4.61 14.16 -12.09
CA GLN A 262 5.71 14.29 -13.04
C GLN A 262 5.13 14.81 -14.36
N GLU A 263 5.61 15.97 -14.81
CA GLU A 263 5.17 16.62 -16.04
C GLU A 263 6.30 16.61 -17.07
N PHE A 264 5.94 16.32 -18.34
CA PHE A 264 6.86 16.42 -19.45
C PHE A 264 6.56 17.68 -20.27
N PHE A 265 7.61 18.48 -20.50
CA PHE A 265 7.54 19.65 -21.36
C PHE A 265 8.39 19.43 -22.62
N PRO A 266 7.81 19.55 -23.82
CA PRO A 266 8.56 19.39 -25.07
C PRO A 266 9.57 20.53 -25.25
N ALA A 267 10.55 20.31 -26.10
CA ALA A 267 11.57 21.33 -26.43
C ALA A 267 10.93 22.67 -26.83
N GLU A 268 11.55 23.76 -26.44
CA GLU A 268 11.13 25.16 -26.67
C GLU A 268 9.82 25.56 -26.00
N HIS A 269 9.25 24.71 -25.11
CA HIS A 269 8.09 25.06 -24.33
C HIS A 269 8.44 26.00 -23.17
N TYR A 270 7.67 27.09 -23.01
CA TYR A 270 7.77 27.99 -21.84
C TYR A 270 7.07 27.36 -20.65
N ILE A 271 7.84 26.86 -19.70
CA ILE A 271 7.30 26.33 -18.43
C ILE A 271 6.88 27.48 -17.50
N ILE A 272 7.73 28.53 -17.47
CA ILE A 272 7.46 29.79 -16.75
C ILE A 272 7.68 30.97 -17.71
N ARG A 273 6.83 31.97 -17.62
CA ARG A 273 6.99 33.26 -18.32
C ARG A 273 7.25 34.37 -17.33
N GLU A 274 8.27 35.22 -17.63
CA GLU A 274 8.56 36.42 -16.84
C GLU A 274 7.35 37.34 -16.73
N GLY A 275 7.03 37.83 -15.52
CA GLY A 275 5.90 38.69 -15.23
C GLY A 275 4.57 37.95 -15.04
N ALA A 276 4.49 36.65 -15.28
CA ALA A 276 3.29 35.87 -15.00
C ALA A 276 3.11 35.62 -13.50
N HIS A 277 1.88 35.50 -13.05
CA HIS A 277 1.57 34.93 -11.74
C HIS A 277 1.69 33.42 -11.80
N GLY A 278 2.16 32.81 -10.73
CA GLY A 278 2.25 31.35 -10.66
C GLY A 278 2.58 30.86 -9.26
N ASP A 279 2.03 29.75 -8.92
CA ASP A 279 2.05 29.12 -7.59
C ASP A 279 2.69 27.72 -7.58
N THR A 280 3.36 27.35 -8.68
CA THR A 280 3.98 26.03 -8.84
C THR A 280 5.51 26.12 -8.80
N PHE A 281 6.13 25.19 -8.08
CA PHE A 281 7.55 24.94 -7.97
C PHE A 281 7.94 23.71 -8.76
N TYR A 282 9.09 23.72 -9.40
CA TYR A 282 9.55 22.66 -10.28
C TYR A 282 10.93 22.15 -9.90
N ILE A 283 11.13 20.82 -9.91
CA ILE A 283 12.40 20.14 -9.77
C ILE A 283 12.68 19.36 -11.05
N ILE A 284 13.81 19.56 -11.69
CA ILE A 284 14.17 18.88 -12.94
C ILE A 284 14.56 17.44 -12.63
N SER A 285 13.73 16.47 -13.05
CA SER A 285 14.00 15.04 -12.90
C SER A 285 14.81 14.47 -14.06
N ASN A 286 14.63 15.03 -15.27
CA ASN A 286 15.37 14.62 -16.48
C ASN A 286 15.40 15.76 -17.49
N GLY A 287 16.48 15.90 -18.26
CA GLY A 287 16.65 16.96 -19.25
C GLY A 287 17.25 18.25 -18.67
N SER A 288 17.04 19.38 -19.35
CA SER A 288 17.53 20.70 -18.96
C SER A 288 16.61 21.81 -19.44
N VAL A 289 16.72 22.97 -18.78
CA VAL A 289 15.98 24.20 -19.13
C VAL A 289 16.94 25.37 -19.24
N ARG A 290 16.62 26.36 -20.09
CA ARG A 290 17.29 27.65 -20.14
C ARG A 290 16.43 28.69 -19.43
N VAL A 291 17.06 29.50 -18.61
CA VAL A 291 16.45 30.63 -17.91
C VAL A 291 16.77 31.88 -18.69
N THR A 292 15.75 32.62 -19.12
CA THR A 292 15.91 33.86 -19.89
C THR A 292 15.30 35.03 -19.14
N LYS A 293 15.82 36.22 -19.37
CA LYS A 293 15.32 37.49 -18.80
C LYS A 293 15.23 38.54 -19.88
N ARG A 294 14.18 39.36 -19.85
CA ARG A 294 14.02 40.48 -20.80
C ARG A 294 15.02 41.59 -20.53
N ILE A 295 15.64 42.05 -21.60
CA ILE A 295 16.52 43.23 -21.53
C ILE A 295 15.65 44.49 -21.40
N PRO A 296 15.83 45.33 -20.33
CA PRO A 296 15.01 46.52 -20.15
C PRO A 296 15.03 47.43 -21.39
N GLY A 297 13.84 47.82 -21.86
CA GLY A 297 13.69 48.69 -23.03
C GLY A 297 13.79 47.99 -24.40
N THR A 298 13.89 46.65 -24.43
CA THR A 298 13.89 45.87 -25.68
C THR A 298 12.96 44.68 -25.58
N ASN A 299 12.52 44.14 -26.73
CA ASN A 299 11.75 42.89 -26.80
C ASN A 299 12.64 41.63 -26.90
N LYS A 300 13.94 41.76 -26.58
CA LYS A 300 14.88 40.61 -26.65
C LYS A 300 15.02 39.96 -25.28
N GLU A 301 15.05 38.64 -25.27
CA GLU A 301 15.38 37.82 -24.10
C GLU A 301 16.85 37.43 -24.15
N GLU A 302 17.55 37.51 -23.04
CA GLU A 302 18.93 37.06 -22.87
C GLU A 302 18.94 35.83 -21.99
N GLU A 303 19.72 34.81 -22.36
CA GLU A 303 19.92 33.63 -21.56
C GLU A 303 20.81 33.95 -20.35
N VAL A 304 20.27 33.79 -19.17
CA VAL A 304 20.97 34.06 -17.91
C VAL A 304 21.65 32.83 -17.37
N ARG A 305 20.99 31.66 -17.50
CA ARG A 305 21.47 30.43 -16.89
C ARG A 305 20.80 29.21 -17.51
N THR A 306 21.54 28.09 -17.58
CA THR A 306 20.96 26.75 -17.87
C THR A 306 20.87 25.94 -16.59
N LEU A 307 19.70 25.31 -16.32
CA LEU A 307 19.46 24.41 -15.21
C LEU A 307 19.34 22.97 -15.75
N LYS A 308 19.80 21.99 -14.93
CA LYS A 308 19.90 20.58 -15.31
C LYS A 308 19.25 19.70 -14.25
N ARG A 309 19.23 18.40 -14.48
CA ARG A 309 18.73 17.40 -13.53
C ARG A 309 19.26 17.65 -12.11
N GLY A 310 18.34 17.73 -11.14
CA GLY A 310 18.62 18.01 -9.73
C GLY A 310 18.54 19.48 -9.37
N ASP A 311 18.51 20.40 -10.37
CA ASP A 311 18.21 21.80 -10.14
C ASP A 311 16.70 22.02 -9.99
N TYR A 312 16.34 23.18 -9.43
CA TYR A 312 14.95 23.58 -9.20
C TYR A 312 14.72 25.02 -9.59
N PHE A 313 13.47 25.41 -9.83
CA PHE A 313 13.08 26.76 -10.19
C PHE A 313 11.64 27.08 -9.80
N GLY A 314 11.31 28.36 -9.71
CA GLY A 314 9.96 28.84 -9.40
C GLY A 314 9.70 29.09 -7.92
N GLU A 315 10.69 28.87 -7.04
CA GLU A 315 10.60 29.01 -5.59
C GLU A 315 10.32 30.45 -5.11
N GLN A 316 10.84 31.47 -5.81
CA GLN A 316 10.71 32.85 -5.36
C GLN A 316 9.25 33.34 -5.38
N ALA A 317 8.49 33.01 -6.43
CA ALA A 317 7.09 33.40 -6.53
C ALA A 317 6.20 32.68 -5.51
N LEU A 318 6.63 31.50 -5.00
CA LEU A 318 5.94 30.82 -3.91
C LEU A 318 6.16 31.49 -2.56
N LEU A 319 7.36 32.02 -2.34
CA LEU A 319 7.76 32.61 -1.06
C LEU A 319 7.23 34.05 -0.89
N LYS A 320 7.20 34.84 -1.97
CA LYS A 320 6.95 36.30 -1.92
C LYS A 320 5.64 36.77 -2.52
N GLU A 321 4.81 35.90 -3.10
CA GLU A 321 3.62 36.26 -3.90
C GLU A 321 3.91 37.29 -5.03
N GLU A 322 5.14 37.30 -5.50
CA GLU A 322 5.58 38.18 -6.58
C GLU A 322 5.40 37.49 -7.93
N CYS A 323 5.35 38.29 -8.99
CA CYS A 323 5.36 37.77 -10.36
C CYS A 323 6.69 37.06 -10.65
N ARG A 324 6.67 36.13 -11.59
CA ARG A 324 7.85 35.40 -12.06
C ARG A 324 8.94 36.36 -12.54
N SER A 325 10.14 36.23 -11.99
CA SER A 325 11.28 37.15 -12.23
C SER A 325 12.06 36.81 -13.50
N ALA A 326 11.82 35.70 -14.15
CA ALA A 326 12.45 35.23 -15.37
C ALA A 326 11.56 34.23 -16.10
N SER A 327 11.81 34.01 -17.40
CA SER A 327 11.22 32.92 -18.16
C SER A 327 12.08 31.67 -18.06
N VAL A 328 11.44 30.48 -18.08
CA VAL A 328 12.09 29.18 -18.08
C VAL A 328 11.57 28.36 -19.25
N ILE A 329 12.46 27.89 -20.11
CA ILE A 329 12.16 27.27 -21.38
C ILE A 329 12.84 25.89 -21.44
N ALA A 330 12.08 24.87 -21.83
CA ALA A 330 12.60 23.51 -22.00
C ALA A 330 13.59 23.44 -23.17
N THR A 331 14.72 22.76 -22.99
CA THR A 331 15.69 22.53 -24.08
C THR A 331 15.42 21.18 -24.78
N ALA A 332 16.01 20.99 -25.98
CA ALA A 332 15.89 19.70 -26.69
C ALA A 332 16.58 18.57 -25.91
N PRO A 333 16.00 17.35 -25.86
CA PRO A 333 14.79 16.86 -26.54
C PRO A 333 13.48 17.13 -25.77
N GLY A 334 13.51 17.82 -24.67
CA GLY A 334 12.46 18.12 -23.73
C GLY A 334 12.92 17.92 -22.29
N VAL A 335 12.10 18.28 -21.32
CA VAL A 335 12.43 18.19 -19.90
C VAL A 335 11.28 17.54 -19.12
N GLU A 336 11.63 16.69 -18.14
CA GLU A 336 10.71 16.15 -17.17
C GLU A 336 10.94 16.88 -15.83
N CYS A 337 9.85 17.37 -15.25
CA CYS A 337 9.86 18.07 -13.97
C CYS A 337 8.88 17.44 -12.99
N LEU A 338 9.25 17.44 -11.70
CA LEU A 338 8.31 17.24 -10.62
C LEU A 338 7.72 18.62 -10.27
N SER A 339 6.39 18.76 -10.36
CA SER A 339 5.68 20.00 -10.10
C SER A 339 5.02 19.97 -8.72
N LEU A 340 5.27 20.98 -7.89
CA LEU A 340 4.66 21.17 -6.58
C LEU A 340 3.94 22.52 -6.53
N ASP A 341 2.65 22.49 -6.26
CA ASP A 341 1.89 23.70 -6.00
C ASP A 341 2.27 24.31 -4.64
N ARG A 342 1.98 25.61 -4.47
CA ARG A 342 2.32 26.39 -3.30
C ARG A 342 1.89 25.75 -1.97
N GLY A 343 0.67 25.22 -1.88
CA GLY A 343 0.18 24.60 -0.67
C GLY A 343 1.05 23.41 -0.23
N PRO A 344 1.19 22.37 -1.07
CA PRO A 344 2.10 21.27 -0.83
C PRO A 344 3.56 21.71 -0.62
N PHE A 345 4.05 22.69 -1.38
CA PHE A 345 5.42 23.20 -1.23
C PHE A 345 5.68 23.76 0.17
N ILE A 346 4.84 24.70 0.64
CA ILE A 346 4.98 25.29 1.98
C ILE A 346 4.83 24.24 3.07
N GLN A 347 3.90 23.30 2.88
CA GLN A 347 3.66 22.21 3.82
C GLN A 347 4.83 21.21 3.90
N LEU A 348 5.50 20.93 2.78
CA LEU A 348 6.57 19.92 2.68
C LEU A 348 7.95 20.48 2.95
N ILE A 349 8.24 21.68 2.48
CA ILE A 349 9.59 22.29 2.43
C ILE A 349 9.72 23.52 3.33
N GLY A 350 8.63 24.16 3.71
CA GLY A 350 8.58 25.40 4.49
C GLY A 350 9.27 25.37 5.87
N GLY A 351 9.71 24.20 6.33
CA GLY A 351 10.51 24.02 7.56
C GLY A 351 12.03 24.17 7.38
N LEU A 352 12.52 24.36 6.18
CA LEU A 352 13.96 24.54 5.91
C LEU A 352 14.44 25.89 6.43
N SER A 353 15.57 25.88 7.14
CA SER A 353 16.16 27.06 7.77
C SER A 353 16.53 28.18 6.79
N GLU A 354 16.77 27.87 5.53
CA GLU A 354 17.04 28.81 4.44
C GLU A 354 15.81 29.61 3.98
N LEU A 355 14.59 29.14 4.33
CA LEU A 355 13.30 29.77 3.96
C LEU A 355 12.70 30.59 5.11
N LYS A 356 13.38 30.69 6.26
CA LYS A 356 12.85 31.22 7.53
C LYS A 356 12.54 32.71 7.60
N GLU A 357 12.67 33.48 6.54
CA GLU A 357 12.47 34.93 6.66
C GLU A 357 11.05 35.48 6.43
N LYS A 358 10.06 34.68 6.06
CA LYS A 358 8.67 35.22 6.03
C LYS A 358 7.63 34.19 6.45
N ARG A 359 7.05 34.44 7.63
CA ARG A 359 5.80 33.83 8.08
C ARG A 359 4.65 34.28 7.17
N TYR A 360 4.09 33.36 6.38
CA TYR A 360 2.78 33.54 5.81
C TYR A 360 1.77 32.85 6.71
N GLU A 361 1.09 33.60 7.52
CA GLU A 361 -0.12 33.16 8.20
C GLU A 361 -1.18 32.85 7.15
N VAL A 362 -1.31 31.62 6.74
CA VAL A 362 -2.57 31.13 6.18
C VAL A 362 -3.51 31.03 7.37
N LYS A 363 -4.24 32.08 7.64
CA LYS A 363 -5.39 32.10 8.54
C LYS A 363 -6.53 31.28 7.90
N THR A 364 -6.39 29.97 7.85
CA THR A 364 -7.57 29.12 8.00
C THR A 364 -7.94 29.23 9.48
N SER A 365 -8.84 30.16 9.78
CA SER A 365 -9.46 30.23 11.09
C SER A 365 -10.21 28.92 11.33
N ILE A 366 -9.51 27.94 11.90
CA ILE A 366 -10.15 26.75 12.48
C ILE A 366 -10.97 27.31 13.65
N PHE A 367 -12.28 27.46 13.45
CA PHE A 367 -13.20 27.86 14.50
C PHE A 367 -13.18 26.77 15.58
N LEU A 368 -12.29 26.93 16.56
CA LEU A 368 -12.36 26.19 17.81
C LEU A 368 -13.67 26.57 18.50
N PRO A 369 -14.54 25.61 18.84
CA PRO A 369 -15.70 25.89 19.68
C PRO A 369 -15.27 26.61 20.94
N THR A 370 -16.03 27.60 21.38
CA THR A 370 -15.70 28.48 22.50
C THR A 370 -15.40 27.70 23.78
N GLU A 371 -16.00 26.54 23.97
CA GLU A 371 -15.81 25.65 25.12
C GLU A 371 -14.41 25.06 25.26
N PHE A 372 -13.67 24.85 24.11
CA PHE A 372 -12.31 24.27 24.13
C PHE A 372 -11.20 25.30 24.05
N ARG A 373 -11.52 26.60 23.80
CA ARG A 373 -10.50 27.66 23.68
C ARG A 373 -9.67 27.82 24.94
N ASN A 374 -10.30 27.75 26.10
CA ASN A 374 -9.69 28.08 27.39
C ASN A 374 -9.07 26.88 28.08
N ILE A 375 -9.29 25.64 27.62
CA ILE A 375 -8.69 24.45 28.23
C ILE A 375 -7.18 24.47 27.98
N LYS A 376 -6.41 24.33 29.08
CA LYS A 376 -4.96 24.15 29.06
C LYS A 376 -4.63 22.70 29.42
N ILE A 377 -3.43 22.25 29.10
CA ILE A 377 -3.01 20.89 29.42
C ILE A 377 -2.91 20.69 30.95
N GLU A 378 -2.54 21.75 31.70
CA GLU A 378 -2.45 21.74 33.14
C GLU A 378 -3.82 21.59 33.82
N ASP A 379 -4.93 21.87 33.12
CA ASP A 379 -6.30 21.71 33.61
C ASP A 379 -6.79 20.26 33.54
N LEU A 380 -5.98 19.36 32.98
CA LEU A 380 -6.29 17.96 32.80
C LEU A 380 -5.53 17.08 33.79
N THR A 381 -6.17 16.04 34.30
CA THR A 381 -5.56 14.99 35.11
C THR A 381 -5.64 13.68 34.42
N SER A 382 -4.51 12.99 34.24
CA SER A 382 -4.47 11.63 33.69
C SER A 382 -5.09 10.64 34.65
N ILE A 383 -5.98 9.79 34.17
CA ILE A 383 -6.67 8.74 34.91
C ILE A 383 -6.05 7.38 34.64
N SER A 384 -5.91 7.00 33.36
CA SER A 384 -5.40 5.70 32.94
C SER A 384 -4.89 5.78 31.50
N THR A 385 -3.99 4.88 31.13
CA THR A 385 -3.59 4.69 29.73
C THR A 385 -4.60 3.78 29.03
N LEU A 386 -5.15 4.23 27.90
CA LEU A 386 -6.08 3.48 27.04
C LEU A 386 -5.36 2.62 26.00
N GLY A 387 -4.15 3.03 25.57
CA GLY A 387 -3.39 2.29 24.59
C GLY A 387 -1.98 2.87 24.39
N ILE A 388 -1.07 2.03 23.90
CA ILE A 388 0.32 2.39 23.59
C ILE A 388 0.58 2.11 22.11
N GLY A 389 0.96 3.13 21.35
CA GLY A 389 1.32 3.03 19.95
C GLY A 389 2.81 3.30 19.70
N GLY A 390 3.22 3.19 18.43
CA GLY A 390 4.62 3.40 18.01
C GLY A 390 5.18 4.79 18.34
N PHE A 391 4.34 5.83 18.35
CA PHE A 391 4.76 7.22 18.57
C PHE A 391 4.47 7.75 19.97
N GLY A 392 3.75 6.99 20.80
CA GLY A 392 3.36 7.45 22.12
C GLY A 392 2.21 6.65 22.71
N ARG A 393 1.39 7.29 23.50
CA ARG A 393 0.29 6.66 24.22
C ARG A 393 -0.98 7.50 24.15
N VAL A 394 -2.10 6.87 24.39
CA VAL A 394 -3.41 7.52 24.56
C VAL A 394 -3.82 7.39 26.02
N GLU A 395 -4.09 8.49 26.67
CA GLU A 395 -4.51 8.55 28.07
C GLU A 395 -5.97 8.99 28.17
N LEU A 396 -6.71 8.41 29.09
CA LEU A 396 -7.97 8.98 29.55
C LEU A 396 -7.66 10.10 30.53
N VAL A 397 -8.13 11.31 30.22
CA VAL A 397 -7.91 12.49 31.08
C VAL A 397 -9.24 13.11 31.50
N GLN A 398 -9.25 13.68 32.67
CA GLN A 398 -10.41 14.31 33.28
C GLN A 398 -10.12 15.79 33.58
N SER A 399 -11.10 16.65 33.36
CA SER A 399 -10.97 18.07 33.68
C SER A 399 -10.92 18.25 35.22
N LYS A 400 -9.98 19.06 35.71
CA LYS A 400 -9.85 19.42 37.13
C LYS A 400 -11.02 20.25 37.63
N SER A 401 -11.57 21.10 36.74
CA SER A 401 -12.68 22.00 37.07
C SER A 401 -14.05 21.32 37.00
N ASP A 402 -14.20 20.29 36.18
CA ASP A 402 -15.46 19.58 35.95
C ASP A 402 -15.22 18.09 35.75
N LYS A 403 -15.40 17.33 36.84
CA LYS A 403 -15.16 15.88 36.83
C LYS A 403 -16.10 15.07 35.95
N THR A 404 -17.14 15.67 35.41
CA THR A 404 -18.02 15.01 34.42
C THR A 404 -17.41 15.01 33.03
N LYS A 405 -16.44 15.89 32.73
CA LYS A 405 -15.79 16.05 31.46
C LYS A 405 -14.51 15.21 31.37
N VAL A 406 -14.56 14.20 30.55
CA VAL A 406 -13.42 13.31 30.21
C VAL A 406 -13.09 13.38 28.77
N TYR A 407 -11.83 13.12 28.42
CA TYR A 407 -11.30 13.18 27.07
C TYR A 407 -10.26 12.08 26.88
N ALA A 408 -10.01 11.70 25.63
CA ALA A 408 -8.84 10.93 25.26
C ALA A 408 -7.71 11.90 24.86
N LEU A 409 -6.53 11.72 25.41
CA LEU A 409 -5.36 12.54 25.13
C LEU A 409 -4.28 11.68 24.47
N LYS A 410 -4.10 11.82 23.16
CA LYS A 410 -3.00 11.17 22.42
C LYS A 410 -1.73 11.97 22.64
N CYS A 411 -0.77 11.36 23.35
CA CYS A 411 0.53 11.94 23.72
C CYS A 411 1.61 11.40 22.80
N LEU A 412 2.21 12.22 21.97
CA LEU A 412 3.19 11.82 20.97
C LEU A 412 4.56 12.37 21.33
N LYS A 413 5.59 11.50 21.45
CA LYS A 413 6.97 11.88 21.81
C LYS A 413 7.63 12.65 20.67
N LYS A 414 7.95 13.93 20.85
CA LYS A 414 8.53 14.81 19.83
C LYS A 414 9.85 14.27 19.28
N GLN A 415 10.76 13.83 20.18
CA GLN A 415 12.03 13.25 19.75
C GLN A 415 11.81 12.05 18.82
N HIS A 416 10.90 11.16 19.15
CA HIS A 416 10.62 9.98 18.30
C HIS A 416 10.01 10.36 16.95
N ILE A 417 9.15 11.39 16.90
CA ILE A 417 8.60 11.94 15.65
C ILE A 417 9.71 12.51 14.78
N VAL A 418 10.69 13.23 15.36
CA VAL A 418 11.83 13.78 14.65
C VAL A 418 12.75 12.67 14.17
N ASP A 419 13.11 11.70 15.03
CA ASP A 419 14.00 10.59 14.68
C ASP A 419 13.43 9.70 13.56
N THR A 420 12.11 9.54 13.52
CA THR A 420 11.39 8.77 12.51
C THR A 420 10.86 9.63 11.37
N HIS A 421 11.08 10.94 11.45
CA HIS A 421 10.69 11.92 10.44
C HIS A 421 9.18 11.91 10.12
N GLN A 422 8.34 11.88 11.15
CA GLN A 422 6.88 11.78 11.03
C GLN A 422 6.15 13.12 11.27
N GLN A 423 6.85 14.24 11.36
CA GLN A 423 6.27 15.54 11.68
C GLN A 423 5.07 15.88 10.80
N GLU A 424 5.22 15.68 9.50
CA GLU A 424 4.18 15.99 8.54
C GLU A 424 2.97 15.05 8.64
N HIS A 425 3.19 13.76 8.95
CA HIS A 425 2.09 12.84 9.19
C HIS A 425 1.24 13.28 10.37
N VAL A 426 1.89 13.73 11.44
CA VAL A 426 1.21 14.23 12.64
C VAL A 426 0.45 15.52 12.36
N TYR A 427 1.03 16.44 11.58
CA TYR A 427 0.32 17.65 11.12
C TYR A 427 -0.86 17.33 10.21
N ASN A 428 -0.69 16.42 9.27
CA ASN A 428 -1.76 16.01 8.36
C ASN A 428 -2.92 15.34 9.12
N GLU A 429 -2.61 14.44 10.05
CA GLU A 429 -3.59 13.83 10.95
C GLU A 429 -4.37 14.92 11.71
N LYS A 430 -3.66 15.87 12.34
CA LYS A 430 -4.26 17.03 13.02
C LYS A 430 -5.21 17.79 12.11
N HIS A 431 -4.75 18.22 10.92
CA HIS A 431 -5.53 19.04 10.00
C HIS A 431 -6.79 18.34 9.48
N ILE A 432 -6.68 17.05 9.15
CA ILE A 432 -7.83 16.26 8.71
C ILE A 432 -8.81 16.09 9.86
N MET A 433 -8.37 15.64 11.03
CA MET A 433 -9.25 15.39 12.17
C MET A 433 -9.91 16.68 12.72
N MET A 434 -9.17 17.82 12.73
CA MET A 434 -9.74 19.12 13.13
C MET A 434 -10.84 19.60 12.17
N ALA A 435 -10.76 19.25 10.90
CA ALA A 435 -11.75 19.59 9.89
C ALA A 435 -12.97 18.64 9.91
N CYS A 436 -12.81 17.40 10.36
CA CYS A 436 -13.87 16.39 10.33
C CYS A 436 -14.98 16.69 11.35
N ARG A 437 -16.25 16.57 10.87
CA ARG A 437 -17.47 16.71 11.69
C ARG A 437 -18.46 15.62 11.26
N ASN A 438 -18.19 14.39 11.69
CA ASN A 438 -19.03 13.24 11.38
C ASN A 438 -19.23 12.38 12.64
N PRO A 439 -20.44 11.86 12.92
CA PRO A 439 -20.72 11.10 14.14
C PRO A 439 -19.99 9.75 14.23
N PHE A 440 -19.42 9.23 13.13
CA PHE A 440 -18.69 7.97 13.04
C PHE A 440 -17.17 8.16 12.90
N ILE A 441 -16.69 9.39 13.07
CA ILE A 441 -15.26 9.74 13.12
C ILE A 441 -14.96 10.31 14.50
N CYS A 442 -13.89 9.84 15.13
CA CYS A 442 -13.44 10.38 16.42
C CYS A 442 -13.10 11.87 16.28
N ARG A 443 -13.70 12.70 17.10
CA ARG A 443 -13.54 14.15 17.02
C ARG A 443 -12.24 14.58 17.70
N LEU A 444 -11.44 15.38 17.03
CA LEU A 444 -10.33 16.12 17.61
C LEU A 444 -10.85 17.50 18.07
N TYR A 445 -10.67 17.81 19.36
CA TYR A 445 -11.13 19.05 19.98
C TYR A 445 -10.07 20.13 19.96
N LYS A 446 -8.85 19.80 20.40
CA LYS A 446 -7.75 20.75 20.55
C LYS A 446 -6.40 20.02 20.51
N THR A 447 -5.33 20.75 20.22
CA THR A 447 -3.96 20.26 20.31
C THR A 447 -3.16 21.13 21.28
N PHE A 448 -2.14 20.51 21.91
CA PHE A 448 -1.21 21.19 22.81
C PHE A 448 0.21 20.72 22.52
N ARG A 449 1.20 21.45 23.04
CA ARG A 449 2.60 21.08 22.96
C ARG A 449 3.36 21.52 24.19
N ASP A 450 4.42 20.79 24.52
CA ASP A 450 5.45 21.18 25.48
C ASP A 450 6.85 20.89 24.91
N SER A 451 7.90 20.86 25.74
CA SER A 451 9.27 20.55 25.28
C SER A 451 9.45 19.08 24.84
N LYS A 452 8.60 18.14 25.28
CA LYS A 452 8.77 16.68 25.12
C LYS A 452 7.72 16.05 24.22
N PHE A 453 6.50 16.59 24.24
CA PHE A 453 5.34 15.98 23.58
C PHE A 453 4.56 16.99 22.74
N VAL A 454 3.85 16.47 21.76
CA VAL A 454 2.66 17.10 21.18
C VAL A 454 1.44 16.26 21.56
N TYR A 455 0.32 16.93 21.78
CA TYR A 455 -0.89 16.32 22.34
C TYR A 455 -2.10 16.60 21.45
N MET A 456 -2.96 15.59 21.29
CA MET A 456 -4.25 15.70 20.63
C MET A 456 -5.37 15.35 21.61
N LEU A 457 -6.21 16.32 21.97
CA LEU A 457 -7.36 16.14 22.84
C LEU A 457 -8.56 15.71 22.02
N MET A 458 -9.03 14.50 22.24
CA MET A 458 -10.02 13.83 21.40
C MET A 458 -11.25 13.38 22.19
N GLU A 459 -12.30 13.02 21.46
CA GLU A 459 -13.48 12.35 21.96
C GLU A 459 -13.11 11.01 22.62
N PRO A 460 -13.59 10.72 23.84
CA PRO A 460 -13.35 9.43 24.49
C PRO A 460 -14.27 8.37 23.91
N CYS A 461 -13.70 7.24 23.45
CA CYS A 461 -14.42 6.09 22.91
C CYS A 461 -14.23 4.91 23.86
N LEU A 462 -15.05 4.82 24.91
CA LEU A 462 -14.84 3.91 26.05
C LEU A 462 -15.41 2.50 25.87
N GLY A 463 -16.07 2.21 24.75
CA GLY A 463 -16.58 0.86 24.44
C GLY A 463 -15.50 -0.13 23.93
N GLY A 464 -14.21 0.27 23.89
CA GLY A 464 -13.11 -0.60 23.49
C GLY A 464 -12.93 -0.72 21.96
N GLU A 465 -11.92 -1.50 21.56
CA GLU A 465 -11.56 -1.72 20.17
C GLU A 465 -12.41 -2.82 19.53
N VAL A 466 -12.88 -2.60 18.28
CA VAL A 466 -13.62 -3.62 17.53
C VAL A 466 -12.77 -4.89 17.33
N TRP A 467 -11.45 -4.73 17.16
CA TRP A 467 -10.52 -5.84 17.01
C TRP A 467 -10.47 -6.74 18.26
N THR A 468 -10.38 -6.16 19.47
CA THR A 468 -10.39 -6.92 20.73
C THR A 468 -11.69 -7.68 20.89
N ILE A 469 -12.84 -7.01 20.65
CA ILE A 469 -14.17 -7.64 20.75
C ILE A 469 -14.33 -8.76 19.73
N LEU A 470 -13.81 -8.58 18.50
CA LEU A 470 -13.84 -9.58 17.47
C LEU A 470 -13.02 -10.83 17.85
N ARG A 471 -11.84 -10.64 18.43
CA ARG A 471 -11.00 -11.73 18.93
C ARG A 471 -11.68 -12.53 20.03
N ASP A 472 -12.30 -11.86 20.97
CA ASP A 472 -12.97 -12.49 22.11
C ASP A 472 -14.21 -13.29 21.68
N ARG A 473 -14.95 -12.80 20.67
CA ARG A 473 -16.15 -13.46 20.14
C ARG A 473 -15.87 -14.49 19.03
N GLY A 474 -14.66 -14.45 18.45
CA GLY A 474 -14.26 -15.27 17.31
C GLY A 474 -14.77 -14.75 15.97
N CYS A 475 -16.04 -14.39 15.85
CA CYS A 475 -16.65 -13.74 14.68
C CYS A 475 -17.96 -13.05 15.08
N PHE A 476 -18.45 -12.18 14.20
CA PHE A 476 -19.75 -11.52 14.37
C PHE A 476 -20.80 -12.15 13.43
N ASP A 477 -22.06 -12.04 13.83
CA ASP A 477 -23.20 -12.35 12.96
C ASP A 477 -23.45 -11.25 11.91
N ASP A 478 -24.33 -11.51 10.95
CA ASP A 478 -24.68 -10.55 9.88
C ASP A 478 -25.22 -9.22 10.46
N ASN A 479 -25.93 -9.23 11.59
CA ASN A 479 -26.49 -8.03 12.20
C ASN A 479 -25.38 -7.13 12.77
N ALA A 480 -24.47 -7.68 13.57
CA ALA A 480 -23.34 -6.93 14.15
C ALA A 480 -22.37 -6.47 13.06
N ALA A 481 -22.02 -7.35 12.12
CA ALA A 481 -21.11 -7.01 11.02
C ALA A 481 -21.69 -5.91 10.11
N SER A 482 -23.01 -5.98 9.77
CA SER A 482 -23.66 -4.96 8.95
C SER A 482 -23.77 -3.61 9.65
N PHE A 483 -24.00 -3.59 10.95
CA PHE A 483 -24.04 -2.35 11.74
C PHE A 483 -22.66 -1.68 11.76
N ILE A 484 -21.58 -2.44 12.06
CA ILE A 484 -20.21 -1.93 12.05
C ILE A 484 -19.85 -1.39 10.66
N ALA A 485 -20.10 -2.20 9.61
CA ALA A 485 -19.85 -1.82 8.24
C ALA A 485 -20.65 -0.56 7.83
N ALA A 486 -21.90 -0.41 8.27
CA ALA A 486 -22.72 0.75 7.98
C ALA A 486 -22.17 2.03 8.62
N CYS A 487 -21.66 1.99 9.86
CA CYS A 487 -20.98 3.12 10.50
C CYS A 487 -19.74 3.54 9.68
N VAL A 488 -18.93 2.56 9.24
CA VAL A 488 -17.74 2.79 8.40
C VAL A 488 -18.14 3.37 7.05
N ILE A 489 -19.20 2.88 6.40
CA ILE A 489 -19.71 3.42 5.13
C ILE A 489 -20.11 4.88 5.27
N GLU A 490 -20.77 5.27 6.36
CA GLU A 490 -21.12 6.69 6.61
C GLU A 490 -19.87 7.55 6.84
N ALA A 491 -18.85 7.04 7.54
CA ALA A 491 -17.58 7.74 7.73
C ALA A 491 -16.83 7.90 6.39
N LEU A 492 -16.71 6.83 5.59
CA LEU A 492 -16.07 6.88 4.26
C LEU A 492 -16.82 7.79 3.30
N HIS A 493 -18.18 7.78 3.33
CA HIS A 493 -18.99 8.68 2.51
C HIS A 493 -18.68 10.14 2.82
N TYR A 494 -18.57 10.47 4.10
CA TYR A 494 -18.18 11.82 4.54
C TYR A 494 -16.75 12.18 4.07
N LEU A 495 -15.77 11.30 4.30
CA LEU A 495 -14.37 11.55 3.91
C LEU A 495 -14.21 11.75 2.40
N HIS A 496 -14.79 10.85 1.60
CA HIS A 496 -14.70 10.92 0.14
C HIS A 496 -15.41 12.15 -0.44
N SER A 497 -16.52 12.60 0.18
CA SER A 497 -17.19 13.86 -0.22
C SER A 497 -16.33 15.10 0.06
N HIS A 498 -15.38 15.00 1.02
CA HIS A 498 -14.40 16.04 1.34
C HIS A 498 -13.03 15.78 0.67
N GLN A 499 -12.99 14.90 -0.34
CA GLN A 499 -11.77 14.57 -1.09
C GLN A 499 -10.66 13.98 -0.21
N ILE A 500 -11.01 13.25 0.85
CA ILE A 500 -10.07 12.58 1.74
C ILE A 500 -10.17 11.08 1.52
N VAL A 501 -9.04 10.43 1.24
CA VAL A 501 -8.88 8.97 1.19
C VAL A 501 -8.25 8.52 2.49
N TYR A 502 -8.81 7.49 3.12
CA TYR A 502 -8.41 7.08 4.48
C TYR A 502 -7.18 6.16 4.49
N ARG A 503 -7.16 5.09 3.68
CA ARG A 503 -6.02 4.21 3.35
C ARG A 503 -5.52 3.26 4.46
N ASP A 504 -6.12 3.25 5.65
CA ASP A 504 -5.74 2.31 6.74
C ASP A 504 -6.96 1.76 7.49
N LEU A 505 -8.00 1.38 6.74
CA LEU A 505 -9.19 0.76 7.32
C LEU A 505 -8.87 -0.67 7.78
N LYS A 506 -9.10 -0.93 9.09
CA LYS A 506 -8.93 -2.22 9.76
C LYS A 506 -9.64 -2.20 11.11
N PRO A 507 -9.93 -3.35 11.75
CA PRO A 507 -10.64 -3.41 13.03
C PRO A 507 -9.94 -2.68 14.18
N GLU A 508 -8.60 -2.61 14.18
CA GLU A 508 -7.80 -1.90 15.20
C GLU A 508 -8.03 -0.39 15.18
N ASN A 509 -8.42 0.18 14.02
CA ASN A 509 -8.70 1.60 13.85
C ASN A 509 -10.19 1.94 14.03
N LEU A 510 -10.97 1.02 14.59
CA LEU A 510 -12.39 1.17 14.89
C LEU A 510 -12.62 1.00 16.40
N LEU A 511 -13.08 2.07 17.04
CA LEU A 511 -13.46 2.06 18.46
C LEU A 511 -14.97 2.14 18.63
N LEU A 512 -15.50 1.65 19.74
CA LEU A 512 -16.90 1.85 20.12
C LEU A 512 -17.02 3.05 21.07
N ASP A 513 -18.01 3.91 20.85
CA ASP A 513 -18.42 4.87 21.86
C ASP A 513 -19.20 4.15 22.99
N ALA A 514 -19.49 4.86 24.08
CA ALA A 514 -20.22 4.31 25.24
C ALA A 514 -21.64 3.81 24.90
N LYS A 515 -22.17 4.16 23.72
CA LYS A 515 -23.48 3.70 23.23
C LYS A 515 -23.38 2.53 22.27
N GLY A 516 -22.18 2.11 21.89
CA GLY A 516 -21.93 1.02 20.94
C GLY A 516 -21.83 1.46 19.47
N TYR A 517 -21.78 2.76 19.16
CA TYR A 517 -21.54 3.25 17.81
C TYR A 517 -20.05 3.26 17.47
N VAL A 518 -19.72 2.87 16.25
CA VAL A 518 -18.34 2.83 15.77
C VAL A 518 -17.80 4.22 15.50
N LYS A 519 -16.56 4.45 15.91
CA LYS A 519 -15.75 5.64 15.67
C LYS A 519 -14.47 5.26 14.96
N MET A 520 -14.24 5.82 13.79
CA MET A 520 -12.99 5.67 13.06
C MET A 520 -11.91 6.58 13.65
N VAL A 521 -10.71 6.03 13.88
CA VAL A 521 -9.55 6.71 14.47
C VAL A 521 -8.32 6.55 13.58
N ASP A 522 -7.23 7.20 13.92
CA ASP A 522 -5.91 7.13 13.25
C ASP A 522 -5.93 7.53 11.77
N PHE A 523 -5.74 8.83 11.52
CA PHE A 523 -5.73 9.43 10.20
C PHE A 523 -4.30 9.65 9.64
N GLY A 524 -3.30 8.99 10.23
CA GLY A 524 -1.89 9.14 9.85
C GLY A 524 -1.59 8.81 8.39
N PHE A 525 -2.33 7.89 7.77
CA PHE A 525 -2.21 7.56 6.35
C PHE A 525 -3.22 8.27 5.44
N SER A 526 -4.11 9.08 5.99
CA SER A 526 -5.13 9.77 5.18
C SER A 526 -4.51 10.84 4.29
N LYS A 527 -5.07 11.02 3.10
CA LYS A 527 -4.59 12.02 2.13
C LYS A 527 -5.75 12.75 1.46
N ARG A 528 -5.62 14.07 1.27
CA ARG A 528 -6.52 14.83 0.42
C ARG A 528 -6.13 14.60 -1.04
N LEU A 529 -7.09 14.17 -1.87
CA LEU A 529 -6.93 13.96 -3.30
C LEU A 529 -8.03 14.68 -4.05
N SER A 530 -7.67 15.61 -4.91
CA SER A 530 -8.62 16.27 -5.82
C SER A 530 -9.30 15.25 -6.75
N TYR A 531 -10.43 15.62 -7.33
CA TYR A 531 -11.16 14.76 -8.26
C TYR A 531 -10.25 14.31 -9.41
N ASN A 532 -10.29 13.00 -9.73
CA ASN A 532 -9.50 12.33 -10.76
C ASN A 532 -7.98 12.30 -10.54
N MET A 533 -7.50 12.75 -9.38
CA MET A 533 -6.09 12.60 -9.01
C MET A 533 -5.83 11.24 -8.38
N LYS A 534 -4.63 10.71 -8.62
CA LYS A 534 -4.14 9.48 -8.03
C LYS A 534 -2.92 9.75 -7.15
N THR A 535 -2.65 8.86 -6.23
CA THR A 535 -1.41 8.84 -5.43
C THR A 535 -0.72 7.48 -5.60
N TRP A 536 0.60 7.45 -5.39
CA TRP A 536 1.43 6.26 -5.59
C TRP A 536 2.12 5.80 -4.30
N THR A 537 1.85 6.44 -3.15
CA THR A 537 2.47 6.07 -1.88
C THR A 537 2.09 4.65 -1.49
N PHE A 538 3.07 3.78 -1.35
CA PHE A 538 2.84 2.42 -0.85
C PHE A 538 2.64 2.47 0.67
N CYS A 539 1.39 2.39 1.13
CA CYS A 539 1.03 2.45 2.54
C CYS A 539 -0.19 1.59 2.86
N GLY A 540 -0.42 1.31 4.13
CA GLY A 540 -1.52 0.51 4.64
C GLY A 540 -1.05 -0.80 5.29
N THR A 541 -1.98 -1.51 5.89
CA THR A 541 -1.76 -2.81 6.54
C THR A 541 -1.75 -3.92 5.48
N PRO A 542 -0.76 -4.82 5.43
CA PRO A 542 -0.56 -5.77 4.33
C PRO A 542 -1.80 -6.54 3.89
N GLU A 543 -2.60 -7.04 4.83
CA GLU A 543 -3.80 -7.83 4.57
C GLU A 543 -4.94 -7.02 3.94
N TYR A 544 -4.88 -5.68 4.05
CA TYR A 544 -5.90 -4.72 3.63
C TYR A 544 -5.53 -3.93 2.38
N VAL A 545 -4.28 -4.04 1.91
CA VAL A 545 -3.78 -3.27 0.76
C VAL A 545 -4.46 -3.74 -0.53
N ALA A 546 -4.93 -2.78 -1.32
CA ALA A 546 -5.57 -3.05 -2.60
C ALA A 546 -4.57 -3.43 -3.71
N PRO A 547 -4.95 -4.25 -4.71
CA PRO A 547 -4.07 -4.69 -5.80
C PRO A 547 -3.37 -3.57 -6.56
N GLU A 548 -4.05 -2.45 -6.81
CA GLU A 548 -3.48 -1.30 -7.52
C GLU A 548 -2.36 -0.60 -6.75
N VAL A 549 -2.37 -0.67 -5.41
CA VAL A 549 -1.28 -0.17 -4.56
C VAL A 549 -0.06 -1.09 -4.69
N ILE A 550 -0.28 -2.42 -4.61
CA ILE A 550 0.79 -3.43 -4.77
C ILE A 550 1.43 -3.32 -6.15
N LEU A 551 0.61 -3.13 -7.20
CA LEU A 551 1.04 -3.03 -8.59
C LEU A 551 1.57 -1.64 -8.97
N ASN A 552 1.56 -0.68 -8.03
CA ASN A 552 1.96 0.72 -8.26
C ASN A 552 1.31 1.35 -9.51
N LYS A 553 -0.02 1.14 -9.69
CA LYS A 553 -0.80 1.70 -10.81
C LYS A 553 -1.39 3.08 -10.52
N GLY A 554 -1.01 3.66 -9.36
CA GLY A 554 -1.66 4.84 -8.81
C GLY A 554 -3.07 4.52 -8.30
N HIS A 555 -3.39 5.01 -7.11
CA HIS A 555 -4.63 4.69 -6.42
C HIS A 555 -5.38 5.94 -5.93
N ASP A 556 -6.66 5.78 -5.68
CA ASP A 556 -7.57 6.81 -5.21
C ASP A 556 -8.50 6.24 -4.11
N ARG A 557 -9.68 6.84 -3.91
CA ARG A 557 -10.67 6.38 -2.92
C ARG A 557 -11.13 4.93 -3.09
N ALA A 558 -10.89 4.31 -4.24
CA ALA A 558 -11.27 2.92 -4.50
C ALA A 558 -10.55 1.94 -3.56
N VAL A 559 -9.39 2.30 -3.01
CA VAL A 559 -8.67 1.46 -2.04
C VAL A 559 -9.46 1.28 -0.74
N ASP A 560 -10.21 2.30 -0.31
CA ASP A 560 -11.02 2.22 0.91
C ASP A 560 -12.20 1.25 0.73
N TYR A 561 -12.72 1.08 -0.49
CA TYR A 561 -13.78 0.10 -0.79
C TYR A 561 -13.26 -1.33 -0.81
N TRP A 562 -12.03 -1.52 -1.32
CA TRP A 562 -11.34 -2.80 -1.19
C TRP A 562 -11.17 -3.18 0.28
N SER A 563 -10.58 -2.27 1.09
CA SER A 563 -10.37 -2.48 2.52
C SER A 563 -11.68 -2.70 3.28
N LEU A 564 -12.79 -2.05 2.86
CA LEU A 564 -14.13 -2.30 3.41
C LEU A 564 -14.58 -3.75 3.14
N GLY A 565 -14.31 -4.29 1.96
CA GLY A 565 -14.61 -5.69 1.65
C GLY A 565 -13.81 -6.67 2.52
N ILE A 566 -12.52 -6.38 2.73
CA ILE A 566 -11.66 -7.17 3.63
C ILE A 566 -12.19 -7.09 5.08
N LEU A 567 -12.56 -5.89 5.54
CA LEU A 567 -13.15 -5.69 6.86
C LEU A 567 -14.42 -6.52 7.06
N ILE A 568 -15.37 -6.46 6.13
CA ILE A 568 -16.61 -7.23 6.23
C ILE A 568 -16.32 -8.74 6.28
N PHE A 569 -15.37 -9.21 5.48
CA PHE A 569 -14.94 -10.61 5.53
C PHE A 569 -14.39 -10.96 6.92
N GLU A 570 -13.49 -10.14 7.46
CA GLU A 570 -12.87 -10.40 8.77
C GLU A 570 -13.88 -10.33 9.92
N LEU A 571 -14.81 -9.38 9.92
CA LEU A 571 -15.87 -9.29 10.91
C LEU A 571 -16.72 -10.59 10.94
N LEU A 572 -17.05 -11.15 9.77
CA LEU A 572 -17.88 -12.35 9.64
C LEU A 572 -17.14 -13.67 9.85
N SER A 573 -15.81 -13.70 9.65
CA SER A 573 -15.01 -14.94 9.71
C SER A 573 -14.03 -14.99 10.87
N GLY A 574 -13.79 -13.85 11.54
CA GLY A 574 -12.82 -13.69 12.63
C GLY A 574 -11.38 -13.53 12.16
N CYS A 575 -11.14 -13.43 10.85
CA CYS A 575 -9.79 -13.30 10.32
C CYS A 575 -9.80 -12.78 8.88
N PRO A 576 -8.76 -12.04 8.42
CA PRO A 576 -8.68 -11.54 7.06
C PRO A 576 -8.59 -12.69 6.03
N PRO A 577 -9.07 -12.48 4.78
CA PRO A 577 -9.10 -13.51 3.73
C PRO A 577 -7.70 -13.89 3.22
N PHE A 578 -6.75 -12.97 3.30
CA PHE A 578 -5.40 -13.16 2.81
C PHE A 578 -4.42 -13.21 4.00
N LYS A 579 -3.83 -14.37 4.26
CA LYS A 579 -2.90 -14.59 5.36
C LYS A 579 -1.61 -15.23 4.88
N GLY A 580 -0.49 -14.84 5.46
CA GLY A 580 0.80 -15.41 5.14
C GLY A 580 1.84 -15.12 6.23
N PRO A 581 2.98 -15.84 6.20
CA PRO A 581 4.05 -15.65 7.17
C PRO A 581 4.81 -14.32 7.00
N ASP A 582 4.64 -13.68 5.84
CA ASP A 582 5.29 -12.42 5.48
C ASP A 582 4.40 -11.60 4.51
N ALA A 583 4.66 -10.31 4.40
CA ALA A 583 3.92 -9.40 3.56
C ALA A 583 3.94 -9.79 2.07
N MET A 584 5.05 -10.34 1.56
CA MET A 584 5.16 -10.75 0.16
C MET A 584 4.24 -11.90 -0.18
N LYS A 585 4.08 -12.86 0.76
CA LYS A 585 3.12 -13.96 0.61
C LYS A 585 1.69 -13.45 0.57
N ILE A 586 1.36 -12.51 1.47
CA ILE A 586 0.04 -11.88 1.53
C ILE A 586 -0.24 -11.13 0.22
N TYR A 587 0.70 -10.32 -0.28
CA TYR A 587 0.55 -9.60 -1.54
C TYR A 587 0.32 -10.54 -2.73
N ASN A 588 1.04 -11.66 -2.80
CA ASN A 588 0.81 -12.65 -3.85
C ASN A 588 -0.61 -13.24 -3.79
N LEU A 589 -1.13 -13.53 -2.59
CA LEU A 589 -2.51 -14.02 -2.42
C LEU A 589 -3.54 -12.95 -2.81
N ILE A 590 -3.32 -11.68 -2.45
CA ILE A 590 -4.17 -10.56 -2.87
C ILE A 590 -4.23 -10.46 -4.40
N LEU A 591 -3.10 -10.63 -5.07
CA LEU A 591 -3.01 -10.59 -6.52
C LEU A 591 -3.59 -11.86 -7.22
N GLU A 592 -3.79 -12.95 -6.48
CA GLU A 592 -4.57 -14.10 -6.97
C GLU A 592 -6.08 -13.79 -7.00
N GLY A 593 -6.54 -12.87 -6.13
CA GLY A 593 -7.89 -12.34 -6.13
C GLY A 593 -8.85 -13.03 -5.15
N MET A 594 -10.00 -12.38 -4.92
CA MET A 594 -11.03 -12.83 -3.97
C MET A 594 -11.75 -14.13 -4.41
N ASP A 595 -11.67 -14.52 -5.68
CA ASP A 595 -12.34 -15.73 -6.18
C ASP A 595 -11.68 -17.02 -5.69
N TYR A 596 -10.42 -16.97 -5.29
CA TYR A 596 -9.72 -18.13 -4.70
C TYR A 596 -9.90 -18.25 -3.18
N VAL A 597 -10.58 -17.28 -2.56
CA VAL A 597 -10.83 -17.29 -1.11
C VAL A 597 -12.02 -18.17 -0.78
N SER A 598 -11.83 -19.11 0.15
CA SER A 598 -12.90 -19.97 0.69
C SER A 598 -13.67 -19.22 1.77
N PHE A 599 -14.95 -19.02 1.57
CA PHE A 599 -15.84 -18.43 2.58
C PHE A 599 -16.29 -19.49 3.60
N PRO A 600 -16.26 -19.19 4.91
CA PRO A 600 -16.86 -20.05 5.93
C PRO A 600 -18.36 -20.30 5.66
N ARG A 601 -18.86 -21.49 6.00
CA ARG A 601 -20.25 -21.90 5.70
C ARG A 601 -21.32 -21.00 6.33
N HIS A 602 -21.01 -20.35 7.45
CA HIS A 602 -21.94 -19.47 8.17
C HIS A 602 -22.06 -18.08 7.53
N VAL A 603 -21.14 -17.68 6.66
CA VAL A 603 -21.21 -16.39 5.97
C VAL A 603 -22.30 -16.42 4.90
N SER A 604 -23.27 -15.51 5.00
CA SER A 604 -24.43 -15.46 4.11
C SER A 604 -24.02 -15.22 2.64
N ARG A 605 -24.77 -15.77 1.69
CA ARG A 605 -24.51 -15.57 0.25
C ARG A 605 -24.58 -14.10 -0.16
N THR A 606 -25.42 -13.31 0.50
CA THR A 606 -25.54 -11.88 0.25
C THR A 606 -24.29 -11.13 0.70
N ALA A 607 -23.73 -11.47 1.86
CA ALA A 607 -22.43 -10.94 2.32
C ALA A 607 -21.30 -11.31 1.34
N GLN A 608 -21.20 -12.60 0.96
CA GLN A 608 -20.18 -13.06 0.00
C GLN A 608 -20.24 -12.26 -1.32
N THR A 609 -21.47 -12.01 -1.84
CA THR A 609 -21.65 -11.23 -3.07
C THR A 609 -21.18 -9.77 -2.89
N LEU A 610 -21.46 -9.14 -1.75
CA LEU A 610 -21.02 -7.79 -1.46
C LEU A 610 -19.48 -7.72 -1.38
N ILE A 611 -18.87 -8.63 -0.60
CA ILE A 611 -17.42 -8.72 -0.43
C ILE A 611 -16.72 -8.86 -1.79
N LYS A 612 -17.18 -9.79 -2.64
CA LYS A 612 -16.60 -9.98 -3.98
C LYS A 612 -16.74 -8.74 -4.87
N ARG A 613 -17.84 -7.99 -4.76
CA ARG A 613 -18.04 -6.74 -5.51
C ARG A 613 -17.19 -5.57 -4.97
N LEU A 614 -16.93 -5.52 -3.67
CA LEU A 614 -16.02 -4.54 -3.05
C LEU A 614 -14.56 -4.87 -3.36
N CYS A 615 -14.18 -6.15 -3.31
CA CYS A 615 -12.85 -6.63 -3.59
C CYS A 615 -12.63 -7.01 -5.06
N HIS A 616 -13.30 -6.31 -5.99
CA HIS A 616 -13.04 -6.47 -7.41
C HIS A 616 -11.65 -5.93 -7.77
N GLU A 617 -10.89 -6.66 -8.59
CA GLU A 617 -9.51 -6.30 -8.93
C GLU A 617 -9.42 -4.97 -9.66
N CYS A 618 -10.34 -4.72 -10.62
CA CYS A 618 -10.43 -3.45 -11.31
C CYS A 618 -11.09 -2.40 -10.40
N PRO A 619 -10.39 -1.33 -9.99
CA PRO A 619 -10.93 -0.30 -9.10
C PRO A 619 -12.21 0.36 -9.63
N ALA A 620 -12.32 0.56 -10.96
CA ALA A 620 -13.47 1.19 -11.58
C ALA A 620 -14.75 0.32 -11.53
N GLU A 621 -14.58 -1.00 -11.41
CA GLU A 621 -15.71 -1.97 -11.37
C GLU A 621 -16.15 -2.28 -9.93
N ARG A 622 -15.40 -1.83 -8.91
CA ARG A 622 -15.80 -1.99 -7.51
C ARG A 622 -17.13 -1.30 -7.25
N ILE A 623 -18.00 -1.98 -6.51
CA ILE A 623 -19.21 -1.32 -6.02
C ILE A 623 -18.82 -0.14 -5.12
N GLY A 624 -19.40 1.02 -5.33
CA GLY A 624 -18.99 2.27 -4.69
C GLY A 624 -18.16 3.19 -5.58
N CYS A 625 -17.47 2.67 -6.61
CA CYS A 625 -16.78 3.48 -7.63
C CYS A 625 -17.66 3.83 -8.83
N GLN A 626 -18.82 3.20 -8.97
CA GLN A 626 -19.77 3.40 -10.06
C GLN A 626 -20.54 4.73 -9.91
N ARG A 627 -21.40 5.05 -10.89
CA ARG A 627 -22.12 6.34 -11.01
C ARG A 627 -22.82 6.81 -9.72
N ASN A 628 -23.44 5.89 -8.97
CA ASN A 628 -24.17 6.24 -7.75
C ASN A 628 -23.29 6.21 -6.50
N GLY A 629 -22.01 5.88 -6.61
CA GLY A 629 -21.07 5.84 -5.50
C GLY A 629 -21.50 4.87 -4.38
N LEU A 630 -21.26 5.26 -3.14
CA LEU A 630 -21.61 4.46 -1.96
C LEU A 630 -23.11 4.16 -1.80
N MET A 631 -23.98 4.85 -2.54
CA MET A 631 -25.40 4.53 -2.55
C MET A 631 -25.70 3.14 -3.12
N ASP A 632 -24.85 2.63 -4.05
CA ASP A 632 -24.97 1.27 -4.56
C ASP A 632 -24.61 0.24 -3.50
N VAL A 633 -23.65 0.54 -2.63
CA VAL A 633 -23.31 -0.29 -1.47
C VAL A 633 -24.46 -0.33 -0.47
N LYS A 634 -25.03 0.83 -0.12
CA LYS A 634 -26.17 0.95 0.81
C LYS A 634 -27.42 0.20 0.31
N LYS A 635 -27.64 0.13 -1.00
CA LYS A 635 -28.77 -0.56 -1.64
C LYS A 635 -28.52 -2.06 -1.87
N HIS A 636 -27.33 -2.57 -1.56
CA HIS A 636 -27.04 -3.98 -1.78
C HIS A 636 -27.92 -4.89 -0.91
N LYS A 637 -28.24 -6.08 -1.41
CA LYS A 637 -29.15 -7.05 -0.74
C LYS A 637 -28.73 -7.40 0.69
N TRP A 638 -27.45 -7.33 1.03
CA TRP A 638 -26.95 -7.58 2.39
C TRP A 638 -27.45 -6.54 3.40
N PHE A 639 -27.71 -5.31 2.95
CA PHE A 639 -28.29 -4.23 3.74
C PHE A 639 -29.80 -4.09 3.56
N GLN A 640 -30.49 -5.08 2.97
CA GLN A 640 -31.93 -5.01 2.78
C GLN A 640 -32.67 -4.91 4.13
N GLY A 641 -33.47 -3.85 4.30
CA GLY A 641 -34.18 -3.57 5.56
C GLY A 641 -33.36 -2.82 6.60
N PHE A 642 -32.08 -2.49 6.31
CA PHE A 642 -31.25 -1.72 7.24
C PHE A 642 -31.73 -0.27 7.36
N ASP A 643 -31.94 0.22 8.57
CA ASP A 643 -32.39 1.59 8.88
C ASP A 643 -31.22 2.58 8.85
N TRP A 644 -30.87 3.06 7.66
CA TRP A 644 -29.83 4.06 7.45
C TRP A 644 -30.16 5.41 8.09
N PHE A 645 -31.45 5.79 8.15
CA PHE A 645 -31.87 7.04 8.78
C PHE A 645 -31.70 6.96 10.30
N GLY A 646 -32.13 5.85 10.92
CA GLY A 646 -31.93 5.60 12.34
C GLY A 646 -30.44 5.56 12.72
N LEU A 647 -29.58 4.97 11.84
CA LEU A 647 -28.12 4.99 12.05
C LEU A 647 -27.57 6.43 12.07
N GLN A 648 -27.88 7.24 11.05
CA GLN A 648 -27.38 8.60 10.91
C GLN A 648 -27.79 9.49 12.07
N ASN A 649 -29.01 9.32 12.57
CA ASN A 649 -29.55 10.05 13.72
C ASN A 649 -29.18 9.43 15.07
N LYS A 650 -28.42 8.32 15.10
CA LYS A 650 -28.06 7.56 16.30
C LYS A 650 -29.29 7.12 17.13
N THR A 651 -30.38 6.77 16.46
CA THR A 651 -31.61 6.20 17.06
C THR A 651 -31.69 4.67 16.89
N LEU A 652 -30.89 4.11 15.97
CA LEU A 652 -30.81 2.66 15.78
C LEU A 652 -30.05 2.02 16.95
N GLN A 653 -30.62 0.98 17.54
CA GLN A 653 -29.99 0.27 18.66
C GLN A 653 -28.74 -0.49 18.19
N PRO A 654 -27.53 -0.21 18.72
CA PRO A 654 -26.35 -0.99 18.36
C PRO A 654 -26.43 -2.45 18.85
N PRO A 655 -26.01 -3.41 18.04
CA PRO A 655 -26.05 -4.84 18.41
C PRO A 655 -24.94 -5.24 19.39
N ILE A 656 -23.90 -4.41 19.50
CA ILE A 656 -22.78 -4.59 20.44
C ILE A 656 -22.71 -3.38 21.32
N ILE A 657 -22.96 -3.59 22.61
CA ILE A 657 -22.82 -2.55 23.64
C ILE A 657 -21.90 -3.14 24.70
N GLN A 658 -20.81 -2.45 24.97
CA GLN A 658 -19.91 -2.76 26.08
C GLN A 658 -20.33 -1.94 27.29
N GLU A 659 -20.29 -2.56 28.47
CA GLU A 659 -20.64 -1.88 29.70
C GLU A 659 -19.62 -0.77 30.00
N VAL A 660 -20.08 0.46 30.19
CA VAL A 660 -19.29 1.61 30.61
C VAL A 660 -19.98 2.19 31.84
N ARG A 661 -19.47 1.90 33.03
CA ARG A 661 -20.10 2.21 34.34
C ARG A 661 -19.99 3.67 34.72
N SER A 662 -18.93 4.33 34.25
CA SER A 662 -18.68 5.74 34.52
C SER A 662 -17.91 6.40 33.38
N PRO A 663 -17.87 7.74 33.29
CA PRO A 663 -17.03 8.44 32.32
C PRO A 663 -15.54 8.13 32.45
N THR A 664 -15.08 7.56 33.55
CA THR A 664 -13.69 7.19 33.82
C THR A 664 -13.46 5.68 33.80
N ASP A 665 -14.44 4.91 33.36
CA ASP A 665 -14.34 3.45 33.29
C ASP A 665 -13.45 3.04 32.08
N THR A 666 -12.38 2.32 32.36
CA THR A 666 -11.42 1.80 31.36
C THR A 666 -11.41 0.29 31.32
N SER A 667 -12.44 -0.38 31.87
CA SER A 667 -12.52 -1.85 31.92
C SER A 667 -12.52 -2.55 30.56
N ASN A 668 -12.85 -1.82 29.47
CA ASN A 668 -12.84 -2.31 28.10
C ASN A 668 -11.47 -2.16 27.39
N PHE A 669 -10.42 -1.79 28.14
CA PHE A 669 -9.06 -1.63 27.63
C PHE A 669 -8.08 -2.44 28.46
N ASP A 670 -6.97 -2.84 27.85
CA ASP A 670 -5.89 -3.54 28.53
C ASP A 670 -5.25 -2.62 29.60
N PHE A 671 -4.70 -3.24 30.65
CA PHE A 671 -3.94 -2.52 31.66
C PHE A 671 -2.53 -2.21 31.16
N TYR A 672 -2.15 -0.95 31.19
CA TYR A 672 -0.81 -0.48 30.83
C TYR A 672 -0.11 0.13 32.04
N PRO A 673 1.13 -0.29 32.36
CA PRO A 673 1.89 0.34 33.44
C PRO A 673 2.27 1.79 33.05
N GLN A 674 2.46 2.63 34.05
CA GLN A 674 2.94 3.99 33.83
C GLN A 674 4.34 3.98 33.20
N ASP A 675 4.56 4.83 32.16
CA ASP A 675 5.87 4.99 31.52
C ASP A 675 6.76 5.87 32.42
N CYS A 676 7.69 5.23 33.12
CA CYS A 676 8.65 5.92 34.02
C CYS A 676 9.91 6.39 33.26
N LYS A 677 10.01 6.21 31.94
CA LYS A 677 11.19 6.61 31.18
C LYS A 677 11.22 8.13 30.99
N GLU A 678 12.33 8.73 31.37
CA GLU A 678 12.57 10.14 31.02
C GLU A 678 12.62 10.32 29.51
N VAL A 679 11.81 11.26 29.03
CA VAL A 679 11.78 11.66 27.60
C VAL A 679 12.65 12.90 27.47
N PRO A 680 13.62 12.93 26.54
CA PRO A 680 14.44 14.12 26.31
C PRO A 680 13.63 15.26 25.71
N ASP A 681 14.08 16.50 25.94
CA ASP A 681 13.51 17.67 25.32
C ASP A 681 13.88 17.71 23.82
N GLU A 682 12.93 18.13 23.01
CA GLU A 682 13.09 18.32 21.57
C GLU A 682 12.91 19.83 21.24
N LEU A 683 13.95 20.47 20.72
CA LEU A 683 14.06 21.90 20.60
C LEU A 683 14.12 22.44 19.16
N SER A 684 13.84 21.61 18.16
CA SER A 684 13.88 22.03 16.74
C SER A 684 12.74 22.98 16.36
N ASN A 685 11.73 23.14 17.23
CA ASN A 685 10.54 23.98 17.02
C ASN A 685 9.71 23.61 15.76
N TRP A 686 9.80 22.37 15.29
CA TRP A 686 8.97 21.89 14.18
C TRP A 686 7.48 22.01 14.47
N ASP A 687 7.11 21.97 15.75
CA ASP A 687 5.74 21.96 16.29
C ASP A 687 5.20 23.37 16.62
N ILE A 688 5.83 24.45 16.14
CA ILE A 688 5.47 25.81 16.53
C ILE A 688 3.98 26.16 16.27
N ASP A 689 3.41 25.58 15.23
CA ASP A 689 2.01 25.78 14.82
C ASP A 689 1.10 24.59 15.19
N PHE A 690 1.57 23.74 16.11
CA PHE A 690 0.82 22.52 16.49
C PHE A 690 -0.32 22.78 17.50
#